data_2f06dfd12b86263c0aede40204265915
#
_entry.id   2f06dfd12b86263c0aede40204265915
#
_cell.length_a   1.000
_cell.length_b   1.000
_cell.length_c   1.000
_cell.angle_alpha   90.00
_cell.angle_beta   90.00
_cell.angle_gamma   90.00
#
_symmetry.space_group_name_H-M   'P 1'
#
loop_
_entity.id
_entity.type
_entity.pdbx_description
1 polymer ?
#
loop_
_entity_poly.entity_id
_entity_poly.type
_entity_poly.pdbx_seq_one_letter_code
_entity_poly.pdbx_strand_id
1 'polypeptide(L)'
;MNKASIWFKEECRQFHLTNGEISYIFRVSEDGKLLQLYYGAAVPDRDYSYLVELQHRPMTTYRKEGDLRYSLEHVRQEFPEYGTTDFRHPAICLRQENGSRITDFVYVSYQIADGKPALEGLPSTYTETQTEAKTLILTLRDALTEVEVQLFYTIFADWPVIARSSKVINQGRETCYLESLASLSLDLPDADYDWLQLSGAWARERHIKERPLQQGIQSIESTRGISSPHHNPFVALKRPETTEFSGPVLGTALVYSGNFLIQAEVDTYDVTRLQLAINPFGFEWKLAAGQSFTSPEALLVYSERGLNGMSQVFHQLFRRRLARGYWRERARPVLINNWEATYFDFSENQLLELAEKAQEVGVELFVLDDGWFGQRTNDRAGLGDWFVNPERLPQGLGSLAERIHGLGMQFGLWFEPEMVNKDSQLYRTHPDWLLAVPDRQPHHGRNQFVLDYSRPEVVDEIFERLSAVIEEAQLDYIKWDMNRPLTDVFSAAWPADQQGEIFHRYVLGVYNLYERLTNRYPSLLFESCSSGGGRFDPGMLYYAPQAWTSDDSDAIERLKIQYGTSLLYPLSSMGAHVSIVPNHQTNRLTPLKTRGNVAFFGSFGYELDLNQLNPEELAEVREQIAFYKHHRELIHNGTFYRLQSPFKEDGQTAWMLVSQDQNTALLGTFKALNQVNRSHQRLQLKGLAADKVYRLEGRTYTGAELMRVGLVTTDASSGQLLEDSEQKPSYDFDSKLWLFEAEDE
;
A
#
# COMPACT_ATOMS: atom_id res chain seq x y z
N MET A 1 1.37 31.82 -3.54
CA MET A 1 0.76 31.55 -4.85
C MET A 1 0.54 30.05 -4.94
N ASN A 2 -0.62 29.61 -5.44
CA ASN A 2 -0.88 28.18 -5.62
C ASN A 2 0.13 27.65 -6.65
N LYS A 3 0.97 26.68 -6.27
CA LYS A 3 1.99 26.11 -7.16
C LYS A 3 1.36 25.28 -8.28
N ALA A 4 0.22 24.61 -8.01
CA ALA A 4 -0.48 23.80 -9.00
C ALA A 4 -1.17 24.68 -10.03
N SER A 5 -0.90 24.46 -11.31
CA SER A 5 -1.46 25.18 -12.43
C SER A 5 -1.90 24.23 -13.54
N ILE A 6 -3.01 24.57 -14.19
CA ILE A 6 -3.52 23.87 -15.36
C ILE A 6 -3.85 24.90 -16.41
N TRP A 7 -3.22 24.83 -17.55
CA TRP A 7 -3.42 25.74 -18.69
C TRP A 7 -3.97 25.00 -19.89
N PHE A 8 -4.86 25.66 -20.62
CA PHE A 8 -5.30 25.23 -21.93
C PHE A 8 -4.95 26.30 -22.98
N LYS A 9 -4.17 25.90 -23.99
CA LYS A 9 -3.82 26.76 -25.12
C LYS A 9 -4.74 26.44 -26.29
N GLU A 10 -5.63 27.36 -26.62
CA GLU A 10 -6.63 27.16 -27.67
C GLU A 10 -6.00 27.00 -29.07
N GLU A 11 -4.92 27.73 -29.35
CA GLU A 11 -4.28 27.74 -30.65
C GLU A 11 -3.74 26.39 -31.08
N CYS A 12 -3.19 25.61 -30.13
CA CYS A 12 -2.68 24.25 -30.37
C CYS A 12 -3.51 23.16 -29.65
N ARG A 13 -4.62 23.55 -29.02
CA ARG A 13 -5.53 22.68 -28.27
C ARG A 13 -4.79 21.80 -27.24
N GLN A 14 -3.83 22.39 -26.52
CA GLN A 14 -2.92 21.71 -25.60
C GLN A 14 -3.24 22.00 -24.15
N PHE A 15 -3.32 20.97 -23.33
CA PHE A 15 -3.35 21.05 -21.87
C PHE A 15 -1.94 20.90 -21.30
N HIS A 16 -1.62 21.72 -20.31
CA HIS A 16 -0.39 21.63 -19.54
C HIS A 16 -0.71 21.74 -18.04
N LEU A 17 -0.45 20.65 -17.31
CA LEU A 17 -0.58 20.59 -15.87
C LEU A 17 0.83 20.64 -15.26
N THR A 18 1.06 21.51 -14.28
CA THR A 18 2.37 21.64 -13.61
C THR A 18 2.23 22.17 -12.20
N ASN A 19 3.17 21.80 -11.33
CA ASN A 19 3.35 22.40 -10.01
C ASN A 19 4.74 23.05 -9.84
N GLY A 20 5.50 23.14 -10.94
CA GLY A 20 6.87 23.65 -10.95
C GLY A 20 7.95 22.60 -10.72
N GLU A 21 7.57 21.38 -10.28
CA GLU A 21 8.48 20.22 -10.20
C GLU A 21 8.28 19.24 -11.35
N ILE A 22 7.02 19.06 -11.77
CA ILE A 22 6.64 18.19 -12.89
C ILE A 22 5.79 18.93 -13.91
N SER A 23 5.77 18.39 -15.14
CA SER A 23 4.85 18.76 -16.21
C SER A 23 4.18 17.54 -16.80
N TYR A 24 2.87 17.63 -17.03
CA TYR A 24 2.07 16.66 -17.76
C TYR A 24 1.36 17.35 -18.90
N ILE A 25 1.66 16.98 -20.15
CA ILE A 25 1.25 17.72 -21.35
C ILE A 25 0.63 16.77 -22.35
N PHE A 26 -0.55 17.12 -22.84
CA PHE A 26 -1.24 16.44 -23.94
C PHE A 26 -2.08 17.42 -24.75
N ARG A 27 -2.52 17.00 -25.91
CA ARG A 27 -3.34 17.84 -26.77
C ARG A 27 -4.56 17.10 -27.30
N VAL A 28 -5.53 17.86 -27.77
CA VAL A 28 -6.69 17.37 -28.50
C VAL A 28 -6.38 17.45 -30.00
N SER A 29 -6.46 16.32 -30.73
CA SER A 29 -6.29 16.27 -32.17
C SER A 29 -7.46 16.93 -32.93
N GLU A 30 -7.34 17.06 -34.24
CA GLU A 30 -8.42 17.62 -35.08
C GLU A 30 -9.70 16.75 -35.02
N ASP A 31 -9.55 15.44 -34.93
CA ASP A 31 -10.65 14.46 -34.82
C ASP A 31 -11.09 14.17 -33.40
N GLY A 32 -10.63 14.98 -32.41
CA GLY A 32 -11.08 14.93 -31.02
C GLY A 32 -10.41 13.88 -30.15
N LYS A 33 -9.33 13.22 -30.61
CA LYS A 33 -8.57 12.26 -29.78
C LYS A 33 -7.56 12.99 -28.89
N LEU A 34 -7.27 12.40 -27.73
CA LEU A 34 -6.30 12.94 -26.77
C LEU A 34 -4.92 12.32 -27.04
N LEU A 35 -3.97 13.15 -27.45
CA LEU A 35 -2.61 12.75 -27.79
C LEU A 35 -1.64 13.15 -26.70
N GLN A 36 -0.96 12.19 -26.10
CA GLN A 36 0.03 12.39 -25.06
C GLN A 36 1.33 13.00 -25.66
N LEU A 37 1.85 14.05 -25.04
CA LEU A 37 3.05 14.74 -25.51
C LEU A 37 4.23 14.55 -24.56
N TYR A 38 4.05 14.83 -23.25
CA TYR A 38 5.14 14.80 -22.28
C TYR A 38 4.64 14.51 -20.88
N TYR A 39 5.41 13.73 -20.12
CA TYR A 39 5.34 13.63 -18.67
C TYR A 39 6.75 13.46 -18.08
N GLY A 40 7.10 14.27 -17.09
CA GLY A 40 8.41 14.26 -16.46
C GLY A 40 8.69 15.52 -15.65
N ALA A 41 9.98 15.87 -15.51
CA ALA A 41 10.41 17.11 -14.87
C ALA A 41 9.74 18.34 -15.51
N ALA A 42 9.56 19.39 -14.71
CA ALA A 42 8.89 20.61 -15.20
C ALA A 42 9.58 21.26 -16.41
N VAL A 43 8.77 21.59 -17.41
CA VAL A 43 9.21 22.28 -18.61
C VAL A 43 8.42 23.59 -18.80
N PRO A 44 8.97 24.57 -19.56
CA PRO A 44 8.26 25.82 -19.84
C PRO A 44 6.93 25.58 -20.55
N ASP A 45 5.95 26.46 -20.32
CA ASP A 45 4.67 26.41 -21.02
C ASP A 45 4.79 26.94 -22.47
N ARG A 46 5.00 26.01 -23.41
CA ARG A 46 5.14 26.27 -24.83
C ARG A 46 4.25 25.34 -25.66
N ASP A 47 4.21 25.52 -26.98
CA ASP A 47 3.62 24.58 -27.91
C ASP A 47 4.54 23.40 -28.13
N TYR A 48 4.07 22.20 -27.78
CA TYR A 48 4.76 20.92 -27.96
C TYR A 48 4.14 20.04 -29.06
N SER A 49 3.28 20.62 -29.92
CA SER A 49 2.60 19.86 -30.98
C SER A 49 3.56 19.21 -31.96
N TYR A 50 4.81 19.71 -32.08
CA TYR A 50 5.87 19.12 -32.91
C TYR A 50 6.27 17.70 -32.47
N LEU A 51 5.90 17.27 -31.24
CA LEU A 51 6.14 15.89 -30.76
C LEU A 51 5.17 14.86 -31.36
N VAL A 52 4.15 15.31 -32.11
CA VAL A 52 3.27 14.43 -32.88
C VAL A 52 3.84 14.25 -34.27
N GLU A 53 4.52 13.11 -34.47
CA GLU A 53 5.11 12.76 -35.75
C GLU A 53 4.11 11.97 -36.62
N LEU A 54 3.79 12.47 -37.81
CA LEU A 54 2.90 11.82 -38.74
C LEU A 54 3.69 11.26 -39.90
N GLN A 55 3.68 9.95 -40.10
CA GLN A 55 4.44 9.25 -41.13
C GLN A 55 3.56 8.25 -41.88
N HIS A 56 3.76 8.17 -43.20
CA HIS A 56 3.23 7.05 -43.98
C HIS A 56 4.03 5.79 -43.67
N ARG A 57 3.34 4.73 -43.26
CA ARG A 57 3.95 3.41 -43.02
C ARG A 57 3.15 2.34 -43.79
N PRO A 58 3.78 1.42 -44.52
CA PRO A 58 3.08 0.29 -45.12
C PRO A 58 2.39 -0.59 -44.08
N MET A 59 1.32 -1.28 -44.47
CA MET A 59 0.51 -2.17 -43.65
C MET A 59 -0.22 -1.49 -42.49
N THR A 60 -0.34 -0.17 -42.51
CA THR A 60 -1.05 0.62 -41.49
C THR A 60 -2.48 0.91 -41.89
N THR A 61 -3.36 1.00 -40.90
CA THR A 61 -4.74 1.48 -41.04
C THR A 61 -4.85 2.96 -40.68
N TYR A 62 -5.71 3.70 -41.33
CA TYR A 62 -5.86 5.15 -41.18
C TYR A 62 -7.30 5.54 -40.87
N ARG A 63 -7.47 6.64 -40.13
CA ARG A 63 -8.80 7.08 -39.65
C ARG A 63 -9.62 7.83 -40.71
N LYS A 64 -8.98 8.52 -41.62
CA LYS A 64 -9.66 9.35 -42.65
C LYS A 64 -9.35 8.84 -44.07
N GLU A 65 -10.38 8.76 -44.88
CA GLU A 65 -10.21 8.45 -46.31
C GLU A 65 -9.32 9.50 -46.95
N GLY A 66 -8.30 9.04 -47.72
CA GLY A 66 -7.32 9.88 -48.38
C GLY A 66 -6.17 10.40 -47.51
N ASP A 67 -6.19 10.23 -46.22
CA ASP A 67 -5.04 10.52 -45.36
C ASP A 67 -4.25 9.23 -45.11
N LEU A 68 -3.00 9.20 -45.53
CA LEU A 68 -2.07 8.07 -45.37
C LEU A 68 -0.97 8.34 -44.35
N ARG A 69 -1.15 9.28 -43.44
CA ARG A 69 -0.16 9.65 -42.43
C ARG A 69 -0.66 9.54 -41.00
N TYR A 70 -1.96 9.83 -40.74
CA TYR A 70 -2.52 9.84 -39.40
C TYR A 70 -3.16 8.51 -39.05
N SER A 71 -2.48 7.75 -38.17
CA SER A 71 -2.95 6.52 -37.56
C SER A 71 -2.73 6.61 -36.06
N LEU A 72 -3.70 6.14 -35.25
CA LEU A 72 -3.56 6.12 -33.82
C LEU A 72 -2.55 5.07 -33.33
N GLU A 73 -2.19 4.09 -34.15
CA GLU A 73 -1.11 3.14 -33.87
C GLU A 73 0.27 3.83 -33.77
N HIS A 74 0.47 4.96 -34.49
CA HIS A 74 1.76 5.65 -34.57
C HIS A 74 1.90 6.81 -33.59
N VAL A 75 0.86 7.18 -32.88
CA VAL A 75 0.86 8.30 -31.94
C VAL A 75 0.65 7.83 -30.51
N ARG A 76 1.17 8.59 -29.59
CA ARG A 76 0.94 8.37 -28.15
C ARG A 76 -0.42 8.91 -27.75
N GLN A 77 -1.16 8.18 -26.91
CA GLN A 77 -2.53 8.50 -26.54
C GLN A 77 -2.72 8.56 -25.03
N GLU A 78 -3.71 9.34 -24.58
CA GLU A 78 -4.18 9.42 -23.21
C GLU A 78 -5.31 8.41 -22.89
N PHE A 79 -6.16 8.15 -23.88
CA PHE A 79 -7.32 7.27 -23.74
C PHE A 79 -7.52 6.44 -25.02
N PRO A 80 -6.71 5.42 -25.23
CA PRO A 80 -6.80 4.55 -26.40
C PRO A 80 -8.02 3.64 -26.35
N GLU A 81 -8.61 3.35 -27.51
CA GLU A 81 -9.80 2.55 -27.70
C GLU A 81 -9.58 1.44 -28.73
N TYR A 82 -10.37 0.36 -28.60
CA TYR A 82 -10.43 -0.69 -29.60
C TYR A 82 -11.19 -0.23 -30.85
N GLY A 83 -10.72 -0.62 -32.03
CA GLY A 83 -11.40 -0.38 -33.31
C GLY A 83 -11.18 0.99 -33.92
N THR A 84 -10.23 1.78 -33.43
CA THR A 84 -9.92 3.13 -33.89
C THR A 84 -8.57 3.28 -34.60
N THR A 85 -8.01 2.21 -35.14
CA THR A 85 -6.68 2.08 -35.76
C THR A 85 -5.51 1.84 -34.82
N ASP A 86 -5.72 1.84 -33.49
CA ASP A 86 -4.72 1.40 -32.51
C ASP A 86 -4.95 -0.08 -32.16
N PHE A 87 -3.88 -0.88 -32.20
CA PHE A 87 -3.92 -2.32 -31.91
C PHE A 87 -3.30 -2.66 -30.54
N ARG A 88 -2.74 -1.66 -29.85
CA ARG A 88 -2.24 -1.80 -28.49
C ARG A 88 -3.42 -1.90 -27.51
N HIS A 89 -3.17 -2.36 -26.28
CA HIS A 89 -4.20 -2.50 -25.27
C HIS A 89 -5.01 -1.21 -25.07
N PRO A 90 -6.35 -1.29 -25.15
CA PRO A 90 -7.23 -0.13 -24.95
C PRO A 90 -7.33 0.27 -23.48
N ALA A 91 -7.67 1.54 -23.22
CA ALA A 91 -8.00 2.02 -21.88
C ALA A 91 -9.45 1.68 -21.45
N ILE A 92 -10.31 1.34 -22.40
CA ILE A 92 -11.69 0.94 -22.17
C ILE A 92 -12.09 -0.19 -23.12
N CYS A 93 -12.84 -1.16 -22.60
CA CYS A 93 -13.58 -2.11 -23.41
C CYS A 93 -15.04 -2.09 -22.97
N LEU A 94 -15.91 -1.67 -23.87
CA LEU A 94 -17.34 -1.51 -23.63
C LEU A 94 -18.12 -2.35 -24.64
N ARG A 95 -18.80 -3.40 -24.17
CA ARG A 95 -19.67 -4.24 -24.99
C ARG A 95 -21.07 -3.64 -25.04
N GLN A 96 -21.51 -3.30 -26.22
CA GLN A 96 -22.84 -2.78 -26.52
C GLN A 96 -23.86 -3.92 -26.55
N GLU A 97 -25.16 -3.61 -26.50
CA GLU A 97 -26.25 -4.59 -26.51
C GLU A 97 -26.23 -5.47 -27.78
N ASN A 98 -25.84 -4.90 -28.94
CA ASN A 98 -25.70 -5.63 -30.20
C ASN A 98 -24.41 -6.50 -30.27
N GLY A 99 -23.60 -6.54 -29.22
CA GLY A 99 -22.35 -7.31 -29.13
C GLY A 99 -21.11 -6.59 -29.66
N SER A 100 -21.24 -5.41 -30.25
CA SER A 100 -20.10 -4.60 -30.70
C SER A 100 -19.26 -4.11 -29.50
N ARG A 101 -17.94 -4.05 -29.68
CA ARG A 101 -16.99 -3.43 -28.73
C ARG A 101 -16.29 -2.21 -29.34
N ILE A 102 -16.76 -1.76 -30.51
CA ILE A 102 -16.17 -0.61 -31.19
C ILE A 102 -16.78 0.66 -30.60
N THR A 103 -15.93 1.55 -30.13
CA THR A 103 -16.28 2.87 -29.61
C THR A 103 -15.51 3.95 -30.35
N ASP A 104 -16.00 5.19 -30.31
CA ASP A 104 -15.30 6.36 -30.86
C ASP A 104 -15.50 7.57 -29.95
N PHE A 105 -14.86 7.56 -28.77
CA PHE A 105 -14.91 8.66 -27.84
C PHE A 105 -14.13 9.86 -28.36
N VAL A 106 -14.80 10.98 -28.51
CA VAL A 106 -14.21 12.25 -28.93
C VAL A 106 -14.33 13.29 -27.83
N TYR A 107 -13.36 14.17 -27.73
CA TYR A 107 -13.36 15.29 -26.79
C TYR A 107 -14.57 16.21 -27.00
N VAL A 108 -15.27 16.53 -25.92
CA VAL A 108 -16.42 17.44 -25.90
C VAL A 108 -16.09 18.73 -25.16
N SER A 109 -15.61 18.62 -23.93
CA SER A 109 -15.38 19.77 -23.06
C SER A 109 -14.40 19.48 -21.93
N TYR A 110 -13.98 20.51 -21.24
CA TYR A 110 -13.21 20.38 -20.00
C TYR A 110 -13.73 21.31 -18.90
N GLN A 111 -13.39 20.96 -17.68
CA GLN A 111 -13.58 21.77 -16.50
C GLN A 111 -12.31 21.74 -15.66
N ILE A 112 -11.93 22.88 -15.06
CA ILE A 112 -10.86 22.96 -14.06
C ILE A 112 -11.49 23.31 -12.72
N ALA A 113 -11.24 22.48 -11.71
CA ALA A 113 -11.69 22.69 -10.33
C ALA A 113 -10.49 22.90 -9.41
N ASP A 114 -10.66 23.73 -8.39
CA ASP A 114 -9.73 23.83 -7.27
C ASP A 114 -9.97 22.67 -6.30
N GLY A 115 -8.89 22.13 -5.72
CA GLY A 115 -8.93 20.95 -4.88
C GLY A 115 -9.08 19.64 -5.67
N LYS A 116 -9.55 18.59 -4.97
CA LYS A 116 -9.71 17.24 -5.53
C LYS A 116 -11.11 16.68 -5.21
N PRO A 117 -11.91 16.31 -6.21
CA PRO A 117 -13.16 15.61 -6.00
C PRO A 117 -12.96 14.26 -5.32
N ALA A 118 -13.83 13.91 -4.37
CA ALA A 118 -13.86 12.59 -3.77
C ALA A 118 -14.39 11.55 -4.79
N LEU A 119 -13.92 10.31 -4.67
CA LEU A 119 -14.49 9.17 -5.38
C LEU A 119 -15.54 8.51 -4.49
N GLU A 120 -16.78 8.45 -4.97
CA GLU A 120 -17.88 7.88 -4.19
C GLU A 120 -17.71 6.37 -4.00
N GLY A 121 -17.71 5.93 -2.73
CA GLY A 121 -17.59 4.52 -2.36
C GLY A 121 -16.19 3.90 -2.53
N LEU A 122 -15.20 4.68 -2.95
CA LEU A 122 -13.83 4.24 -3.18
C LEU A 122 -12.83 5.04 -2.34
N PRO A 123 -11.78 4.39 -1.83
CA PRO A 123 -10.65 5.09 -1.24
C PRO A 123 -9.92 5.91 -2.28
N SER A 124 -9.47 7.09 -1.89
CA SER A 124 -8.69 7.97 -2.76
C SER A 124 -7.88 8.95 -1.93
N THR A 125 -6.83 9.50 -2.52
CA THR A 125 -6.17 10.68 -1.94
C THR A 125 -7.14 11.85 -1.88
N TYR A 126 -6.95 12.76 -0.94
CA TYR A 126 -7.84 13.89 -0.70
C TYR A 126 -7.08 15.18 -0.44
N THR A 127 -7.79 16.32 -0.44
CA THR A 127 -7.27 17.61 -0.04
C THR A 127 -8.09 18.16 1.13
N GLU A 128 -7.44 18.86 2.05
CA GLU A 128 -8.10 19.54 3.18
C GLU A 128 -8.50 20.95 2.81
N THR A 129 -7.76 21.54 1.87
CA THR A 129 -8.04 22.87 1.31
C THR A 129 -8.07 22.84 -0.22
N GLN A 130 -8.79 23.74 -0.82
CA GLN A 130 -8.87 23.87 -2.28
C GLN A 130 -7.54 24.27 -2.93
N THR A 131 -6.60 24.82 -2.15
CA THR A 131 -5.30 25.28 -2.68
C THR A 131 -4.25 24.19 -2.78
N GLU A 132 -4.51 23.02 -2.21
CA GLU A 132 -3.56 21.89 -2.21
C GLU A 132 -3.44 21.16 -3.54
N ALA A 133 -4.44 21.29 -4.40
CA ALA A 133 -4.44 20.67 -5.72
C ALA A 133 -5.32 21.44 -6.71
N LYS A 134 -5.16 21.10 -7.99
CA LYS A 134 -6.11 21.42 -9.06
C LYS A 134 -6.48 20.16 -9.82
N THR A 135 -7.74 20.08 -10.23
CA THR A 135 -8.25 18.93 -11.00
C THR A 135 -8.76 19.39 -12.35
N LEU A 136 -8.23 18.77 -13.42
CA LEU A 136 -8.80 18.83 -14.76
C LEU A 136 -9.77 17.66 -14.93
N ILE A 137 -10.97 17.96 -15.41
CA ILE A 137 -11.99 16.98 -15.77
C ILE A 137 -12.25 17.14 -17.27
N LEU A 138 -11.94 16.09 -18.04
CA LEU A 138 -12.23 16.04 -19.47
C LEU A 138 -13.48 15.21 -19.70
N THR A 139 -14.37 15.67 -20.56
CA THR A 139 -15.52 14.91 -21.02
C THR A 139 -15.29 14.45 -22.46
N LEU A 140 -15.33 13.16 -22.68
CA LEU A 140 -15.37 12.50 -23.97
C LEU A 140 -16.75 11.89 -24.21
N ARG A 141 -17.19 11.79 -25.46
CA ARG A 141 -18.48 11.16 -25.77
C ARG A 141 -18.39 10.35 -27.08
N ASP A 142 -18.98 9.18 -27.06
CA ASP A 142 -19.31 8.42 -28.27
C ASP A 142 -20.70 8.86 -28.74
N ALA A 143 -20.75 9.46 -29.93
CA ALA A 143 -21.99 10.04 -30.47
C ALA A 143 -23.05 8.99 -30.85
N LEU A 144 -22.63 7.74 -31.15
CA LEU A 144 -23.54 6.67 -31.54
C LEU A 144 -24.22 6.04 -30.33
N THR A 145 -23.47 5.73 -29.31
CA THR A 145 -23.95 5.04 -28.09
C THR A 145 -24.44 6.01 -27.02
N GLU A 146 -24.13 7.30 -27.16
CA GLU A 146 -24.37 8.36 -26.17
C GLU A 146 -23.69 8.09 -24.80
N VAL A 147 -22.70 7.18 -24.76
CA VAL A 147 -21.89 6.96 -23.57
C VAL A 147 -20.88 8.11 -23.42
N GLU A 148 -20.75 8.60 -22.21
CA GLU A 148 -19.74 9.60 -21.82
C GLU A 148 -18.65 8.98 -20.97
N VAL A 149 -17.42 9.48 -21.14
CA VAL A 149 -16.28 9.19 -20.26
C VAL A 149 -15.76 10.50 -19.71
N GLN A 150 -15.62 10.55 -18.38
CA GLN A 150 -14.94 11.64 -17.69
C GLN A 150 -13.57 11.16 -17.21
N LEU A 151 -12.51 11.88 -17.62
CA LEU A 151 -11.14 11.61 -17.19
C LEU A 151 -10.72 12.67 -16.19
N PHE A 152 -10.28 12.24 -15.01
CA PHE A 152 -9.84 13.12 -13.93
C PHE A 152 -8.32 13.12 -13.86
N TYR A 153 -7.75 14.33 -13.80
CA TYR A 153 -6.32 14.59 -13.62
C TYR A 153 -6.13 15.57 -12.49
N THR A 154 -5.70 15.09 -11.33
CA THR A 154 -5.42 15.97 -10.19
C THR A 154 -3.93 16.16 -10.02
N ILE A 155 -3.45 17.40 -10.08
CA ILE A 155 -2.07 17.75 -9.76
C ILE A 155 -1.99 18.37 -8.37
N PHE A 156 -1.13 17.80 -7.50
CA PHE A 156 -0.89 18.33 -6.17
C PHE A 156 0.10 19.51 -6.19
N ALA A 157 -0.11 20.50 -5.32
CA ALA A 157 0.71 21.70 -5.27
C ALA A 157 2.11 21.46 -4.68
N ASP A 158 2.20 20.63 -3.66
CA ASP A 158 3.41 20.44 -2.86
C ASP A 158 4.14 19.10 -3.10
N TRP A 159 3.59 18.26 -3.97
CA TRP A 159 4.21 16.97 -4.34
C TRP A 159 4.19 16.76 -5.85
N PRO A 160 5.25 16.19 -6.42
CA PRO A 160 5.30 15.82 -7.84
C PRO A 160 4.42 14.59 -8.14
N VAL A 161 3.10 14.76 -7.95
CA VAL A 161 2.08 13.70 -8.05
C VAL A 161 0.95 14.14 -8.96
N ILE A 162 0.57 13.22 -9.86
CA ILE A 162 -0.69 13.25 -10.62
C ILE A 162 -1.57 12.09 -10.13
N ALA A 163 -2.78 12.38 -9.68
CA ALA A 163 -3.80 11.37 -9.41
C ALA A 163 -4.77 11.27 -10.59
N ARG A 164 -5.09 10.06 -11.00
CA ARG A 164 -5.92 9.73 -12.17
C ARG A 164 -7.08 8.82 -11.79
N SER A 165 -8.24 9.08 -12.38
CA SER A 165 -9.38 8.15 -12.38
C SER A 165 -10.23 8.40 -13.62
N SER A 166 -11.10 7.44 -13.93
CA SER A 166 -12.02 7.49 -15.08
C SER A 166 -13.43 7.19 -14.62
N LYS A 167 -14.42 7.88 -15.17
CA LYS A 167 -15.84 7.62 -14.93
C LYS A 167 -16.55 7.41 -16.25
N VAL A 168 -17.27 6.29 -16.39
CA VAL A 168 -18.12 5.99 -17.54
C VAL A 168 -19.57 6.24 -17.15
N ILE A 169 -20.34 6.92 -18.00
CA ILE A 169 -21.72 7.27 -17.78
C ILE A 169 -22.52 6.86 -19.02
N ASN A 170 -23.48 5.97 -18.84
CA ASN A 170 -24.40 5.59 -19.93
C ASN A 170 -25.53 6.63 -20.04
N GLN A 171 -25.36 7.62 -20.92
CA GLN A 171 -26.41 8.60 -21.25
C GLN A 171 -27.37 8.10 -22.33
N GLY A 172 -27.05 6.96 -22.95
CA GLY A 172 -27.86 6.32 -23.98
C GLY A 172 -29.07 5.59 -23.38
N ARG A 173 -29.83 4.95 -24.24
CA ARG A 173 -31.06 4.24 -23.88
C ARG A 173 -30.81 2.74 -23.68
N GLU A 174 -29.85 2.19 -24.39
CA GLU A 174 -29.53 0.76 -24.38
C GLU A 174 -28.58 0.43 -23.22
N THR A 175 -28.68 -0.77 -22.68
CA THR A 175 -27.73 -1.29 -21.70
C THR A 175 -26.40 -1.58 -22.38
N CYS A 176 -25.29 -1.22 -21.73
CA CYS A 176 -23.97 -1.64 -22.13
C CYS A 176 -23.23 -2.31 -20.97
N TYR A 177 -22.16 -3.02 -21.29
CA TYR A 177 -21.38 -3.80 -20.32
C TYR A 177 -19.92 -3.36 -20.41
N LEU A 178 -19.40 -2.85 -19.30
CA LEU A 178 -18.02 -2.44 -19.16
C LEU A 178 -17.16 -3.67 -18.82
N GLU A 179 -16.34 -4.10 -19.77
CA GLU A 179 -15.46 -5.27 -19.61
C GLU A 179 -14.07 -4.89 -19.07
N SER A 180 -13.62 -3.66 -19.31
CA SER A 180 -12.42 -3.09 -18.70
C SER A 180 -12.42 -1.56 -18.74
N LEU A 181 -11.76 -0.94 -17.74
CA LEU A 181 -11.54 0.50 -17.66
C LEU A 181 -10.22 0.78 -16.95
N ALA A 182 -9.29 1.40 -17.64
CA ALA A 182 -8.06 1.87 -17.03
C ALA A 182 -8.33 3.12 -16.17
N SER A 183 -7.84 3.09 -14.92
CA SER A 183 -7.74 4.28 -14.07
C SER A 183 -6.71 5.24 -14.63
N LEU A 184 -5.65 4.68 -15.23
CA LEU A 184 -4.56 5.38 -15.88
C LEU A 184 -4.16 4.62 -17.15
N SER A 185 -4.01 5.36 -18.24
CA SER A 185 -3.23 4.95 -19.42
C SER A 185 -2.25 6.07 -19.74
N LEU A 186 -0.98 5.72 -19.97
CA LEU A 186 0.10 6.67 -20.23
C LEU A 186 1.06 6.07 -21.27
N ASP A 187 1.19 6.73 -22.41
CA ASP A 187 2.16 6.36 -23.44
C ASP A 187 3.48 7.13 -23.25
N LEU A 188 4.55 6.41 -22.94
CA LEU A 188 5.91 6.94 -22.80
C LEU A 188 6.67 6.85 -24.14
N PRO A 189 7.62 7.77 -24.40
CA PRO A 189 8.20 7.93 -25.73
C PRO A 189 9.19 6.82 -26.14
N ASP A 190 9.65 6.02 -25.19
CA ASP A 190 10.66 4.97 -25.41
C ASP A 190 10.47 3.78 -24.45
N ALA A 191 11.30 2.75 -24.60
CA ALA A 191 11.28 1.52 -23.81
C ALA A 191 12.53 1.35 -22.93
N ASP A 192 13.39 2.35 -22.83
CA ASP A 192 14.63 2.29 -22.05
C ASP A 192 14.37 2.45 -20.55
N TYR A 193 13.62 1.48 -19.99
CA TYR A 193 13.26 1.42 -18.58
C TYR A 193 13.50 0.03 -18.00
N ASP A 194 13.90 0.01 -16.74
CA ASP A 194 13.74 -1.16 -15.89
C ASP A 194 12.37 -1.11 -15.19
N TRP A 195 11.67 -2.24 -15.24
CA TRP A 195 10.45 -2.51 -14.49
C TRP A 195 10.80 -3.01 -13.10
N LEU A 196 10.42 -2.24 -12.08
CA LEU A 196 10.59 -2.62 -10.68
C LEU A 196 9.22 -2.89 -10.06
N GLN A 197 9.06 -4.04 -9.39
CA GLN A 197 7.84 -4.46 -8.73
C GLN A 197 8.11 -5.02 -7.33
N LEU A 198 7.07 -5.03 -6.48
CA LEU A 198 7.08 -5.65 -5.17
C LEU A 198 6.28 -6.96 -5.24
N SER A 199 6.98 -8.08 -5.12
CA SER A 199 6.39 -9.43 -5.25
C SER A 199 6.88 -10.35 -4.14
N GLY A 200 6.09 -11.35 -3.80
CA GLY A 200 6.46 -12.26 -2.75
C GLY A 200 5.48 -13.43 -2.58
N ALA A 201 5.28 -13.78 -1.34
CA ALA A 201 4.34 -14.80 -0.88
C ALA A 201 4.02 -14.52 0.60
N TRP A 202 3.15 -15.31 1.20
CA TRP A 202 3.00 -15.36 2.64
C TRP A 202 4.36 -15.51 3.34
N ALA A 203 4.60 -14.73 4.39
CA ALA A 203 5.83 -14.69 5.19
C ALA A 203 7.11 -14.22 4.44
N ARG A 204 6.99 -13.71 3.22
CA ARG A 204 8.07 -13.04 2.47
C ARG A 204 7.50 -12.04 1.45
N GLU A 205 6.69 -11.15 1.95
CA GLU A 205 5.97 -10.14 1.17
C GLU A 205 6.91 -9.05 0.65
N ARG A 206 6.52 -8.44 -0.47
CA ARG A 206 7.12 -7.21 -1.04
C ARG A 206 8.63 -7.25 -1.25
N HIS A 207 9.16 -8.41 -1.66
CA HIS A 207 10.53 -8.47 -2.15
C HIS A 207 10.65 -7.71 -3.48
N ILE A 208 11.72 -6.95 -3.64
CA ILE A 208 12.00 -6.19 -4.86
C ILE A 208 12.35 -7.15 -5.99
N LYS A 209 11.67 -6.99 -7.13
CA LYS A 209 11.98 -7.67 -8.40
C LYS A 209 12.16 -6.61 -9.48
N GLU A 210 13.23 -6.76 -10.24
CA GLU A 210 13.61 -5.81 -11.29
C GLU A 210 13.99 -6.54 -12.56
N ARG A 211 13.61 -5.98 -13.72
CA ARG A 211 13.97 -6.45 -15.05
C ARG A 211 13.86 -5.34 -16.09
N PRO A 212 14.68 -5.32 -17.15
CA PRO A 212 14.47 -4.39 -18.25
C PRO A 212 13.16 -4.67 -18.98
N LEU A 213 12.50 -3.60 -19.48
CA LEU A 213 11.36 -3.74 -20.38
C LEU A 213 11.81 -4.37 -21.73
N GLN A 214 10.92 -5.14 -22.30
CA GLN A 214 11.12 -5.77 -23.61
C GLN A 214 9.85 -5.62 -24.44
N GLN A 215 9.98 -5.71 -25.77
CA GLN A 215 8.84 -5.72 -26.67
C GLN A 215 7.80 -6.77 -26.27
N GLY A 216 6.53 -6.38 -26.24
CA GLY A 216 5.41 -7.17 -25.73
C GLY A 216 4.91 -6.66 -24.39
N ILE A 217 4.13 -7.47 -23.67
CA ILE A 217 3.46 -7.09 -22.44
C ILE A 217 4.20 -7.64 -21.24
N GLN A 218 4.52 -6.78 -20.30
CA GLN A 218 4.96 -7.12 -18.94
C GLN A 218 3.87 -6.68 -17.98
N SER A 219 3.49 -7.56 -17.06
CA SER A 219 2.42 -7.26 -16.12
C SER A 219 2.64 -7.88 -14.75
N ILE A 220 1.95 -7.30 -13.76
CA ILE A 220 1.61 -7.92 -12.48
C ILE A 220 0.10 -7.78 -12.27
N GLU A 221 -0.49 -8.77 -11.61
CA GLU A 221 -1.93 -8.80 -11.41
C GLU A 221 -2.34 -9.60 -10.16
N SER A 222 -3.57 -9.42 -9.75
CA SER A 222 -4.25 -10.32 -8.82
C SER A 222 -5.60 -10.76 -9.40
N THR A 223 -5.91 -12.04 -9.24
CA THR A 223 -7.20 -12.66 -9.53
C THR A 223 -7.79 -13.32 -8.27
N ARG A 224 -7.29 -12.90 -7.08
CA ARG A 224 -7.54 -13.55 -5.78
C ARG A 224 -8.65 -12.91 -4.97
N GLY A 225 -9.31 -11.88 -5.52
CA GLY A 225 -10.30 -11.06 -4.82
C GLY A 225 -9.72 -10.04 -3.85
N ILE A 226 -8.41 -10.09 -3.64
CA ILE A 226 -7.60 -9.16 -2.85
C ILE A 226 -6.33 -8.77 -3.62
N SER A 227 -5.64 -7.71 -3.21
CA SER A 227 -4.34 -7.33 -3.79
C SER A 227 -3.30 -8.44 -3.68
N SER A 228 -3.28 -9.18 -2.59
CA SER A 228 -2.52 -10.40 -2.29
C SER A 228 -1.03 -10.19 -1.96
N PRO A 229 -0.38 -11.14 -1.26
CA PRO A 229 1.05 -11.06 -0.97
C PRO A 229 1.93 -11.35 -2.18
N HIS A 230 1.34 -11.85 -3.30
CA HIS A 230 2.11 -12.24 -4.49
C HIS A 230 2.61 -11.06 -5.29
N HIS A 231 1.78 -10.02 -5.44
CA HIS A 231 2.12 -8.77 -6.10
C HIS A 231 1.42 -7.62 -5.37
N ASN A 232 2.17 -6.56 -5.07
CA ASN A 232 1.58 -5.33 -4.54
C ASN A 232 1.11 -4.46 -5.74
N PRO A 233 0.02 -3.69 -5.63
CA PRO A 233 -0.47 -2.82 -6.71
C PRO A 233 0.41 -1.59 -6.92
N PHE A 234 1.70 -1.83 -7.16
CA PHE A 234 2.77 -0.85 -7.33
C PHE A 234 3.76 -1.32 -8.39
N VAL A 235 4.16 -0.40 -9.25
CA VAL A 235 5.26 -0.55 -10.21
C VAL A 235 6.03 0.76 -10.30
N ALA A 236 7.35 0.67 -10.40
CA ALA A 236 8.19 1.78 -10.81
C ALA A 236 8.88 1.48 -12.14
N LEU A 237 8.85 2.43 -13.06
CA LEU A 237 9.68 2.46 -14.25
C LEU A 237 10.85 3.41 -13.99
N LYS A 238 12.06 2.90 -13.98
CA LYS A 238 13.27 3.69 -13.74
C LYS A 238 14.21 3.57 -14.91
N ARG A 239 15.04 4.58 -15.16
CA ARG A 239 16.13 4.44 -16.11
C ARG A 239 17.16 3.42 -15.60
N PRO A 240 17.86 2.67 -16.45
CA PRO A 240 18.82 1.65 -16.02
C PRO A 240 19.92 2.18 -15.05
N GLU A 241 20.34 3.43 -15.23
CA GLU A 241 21.33 4.09 -14.37
C GLU A 241 20.76 4.66 -13.07
N THR A 242 19.44 4.62 -12.87
CA THR A 242 18.81 5.15 -11.64
C THR A 242 19.22 4.33 -10.42
N THR A 243 19.64 5.05 -9.39
CA THR A 243 20.04 4.49 -8.11
C THR A 243 19.01 4.82 -7.00
N GLU A 244 19.35 4.49 -5.76
CA GLU A 244 18.54 4.94 -4.62
C GLU A 244 18.48 6.47 -4.49
N PHE A 245 19.53 7.22 -4.93
CA PHE A 245 19.67 8.66 -4.67
C PHE A 245 19.81 9.53 -5.92
N SER A 246 19.79 8.97 -7.10
CA SER A 246 19.95 9.71 -8.34
C SER A 246 19.26 9.02 -9.52
N GLY A 247 18.90 9.80 -10.51
CA GLY A 247 18.26 9.36 -11.74
C GLY A 247 16.74 9.43 -11.73
N PRO A 248 16.13 9.51 -12.93
CA PRO A 248 14.69 9.61 -13.09
C PRO A 248 13.98 8.28 -12.82
N VAL A 249 12.86 8.38 -12.12
CA VAL A 249 11.96 7.25 -11.84
C VAL A 249 10.52 7.72 -11.86
N LEU A 250 9.66 6.90 -12.46
CA LEU A 250 8.23 7.02 -12.49
C LEU A 250 7.63 5.92 -11.61
N GLY A 251 7.12 6.28 -10.42
CA GLY A 251 6.42 5.37 -9.53
C GLY A 251 4.91 5.41 -9.77
N THR A 252 4.25 4.26 -9.77
CA THR A 252 2.80 4.17 -9.90
C THR A 252 2.19 3.29 -8.81
N ALA A 253 1.01 3.66 -8.33
CA ALA A 253 0.26 2.84 -7.38
C ALA A 253 -1.25 2.91 -7.70
N LEU A 254 -1.95 1.79 -7.54
CA LEU A 254 -3.41 1.75 -7.62
C LEU A 254 -4.00 1.74 -6.21
N VAL A 255 -4.88 2.70 -5.91
CA VAL A 255 -5.57 2.81 -4.62
C VAL A 255 -6.78 1.86 -4.62
N TYR A 256 -6.49 0.58 -4.50
CA TYR A 256 -7.51 -0.48 -4.60
C TYR A 256 -7.05 -1.76 -3.90
N SER A 257 -7.97 -2.47 -3.27
CA SER A 257 -7.67 -3.68 -2.46
C SER A 257 -8.15 -4.99 -3.10
N GLY A 258 -8.78 -4.93 -4.28
CA GLY A 258 -9.29 -6.08 -5.01
C GLY A 258 -8.36 -6.57 -6.12
N ASN A 259 -8.95 -7.28 -7.09
CA ASN A 259 -8.25 -7.74 -8.28
C ASN A 259 -7.76 -6.55 -9.13
N PHE A 260 -6.48 -6.45 -9.34
CA PHE A 260 -5.85 -5.37 -10.08
C PHE A 260 -4.99 -5.90 -11.23
N LEU A 261 -4.76 -5.05 -12.22
CA LEU A 261 -3.80 -5.24 -13.30
C LEU A 261 -2.95 -3.99 -13.45
N ILE A 262 -1.62 -4.15 -13.44
CA ILE A 262 -0.65 -3.14 -13.88
C ILE A 262 0.17 -3.77 -14.99
N GLN A 263 0.18 -3.12 -16.15
CA GLN A 263 0.90 -3.62 -17.31
C GLN A 263 1.64 -2.52 -18.07
N ALA A 264 2.76 -2.89 -18.69
CA ALA A 264 3.46 -2.10 -19.68
C ALA A 264 3.54 -2.89 -20.99
N GLU A 265 3.00 -2.33 -22.05
CA GLU A 265 3.11 -2.84 -23.40
C GLU A 265 4.15 -2.02 -24.16
N VAL A 266 5.23 -2.65 -24.57
CA VAL A 266 6.23 -2.07 -25.49
C VAL A 266 5.89 -2.50 -26.90
N ASP A 267 5.55 -1.53 -27.76
CA ASP A 267 5.16 -1.79 -29.15
C ASP A 267 6.37 -1.96 -30.08
N THR A 268 6.09 -2.15 -31.36
CA THR A 268 7.12 -2.36 -32.38
C THR A 268 7.93 -1.09 -32.74
N TYR A 269 7.54 0.05 -32.16
CA TYR A 269 8.20 1.37 -32.34
C TYR A 269 8.85 1.85 -31.03
N ASP A 270 9.03 0.93 -30.07
CA ASP A 270 9.60 1.17 -28.74
C ASP A 270 8.78 2.18 -27.89
N VAL A 271 7.52 2.43 -28.22
CA VAL A 271 6.61 3.19 -27.33
C VAL A 271 6.14 2.28 -26.22
N THR A 272 6.19 2.78 -24.98
CA THR A 272 5.72 2.05 -23.80
C THR A 272 4.37 2.57 -23.36
N ARG A 273 3.33 1.72 -23.40
CA ARG A 273 2.01 2.01 -22.84
C ARG A 273 1.89 1.42 -21.44
N LEU A 274 1.84 2.28 -20.42
CA LEU A 274 1.64 1.89 -19.02
C LEU A 274 0.17 2.04 -18.64
N GLN A 275 -0.44 0.98 -18.09
CA GLN A 275 -1.84 0.99 -17.68
C GLN A 275 -2.02 0.40 -16.28
N LEU A 276 -2.92 1.03 -15.49
CA LEU A 276 -3.38 0.57 -14.19
C LEU A 276 -4.91 0.47 -14.21
N ALA A 277 -5.44 -0.68 -13.79
CA ALA A 277 -6.88 -0.96 -13.86
C ALA A 277 -7.33 -1.96 -12.78
N ILE A 278 -8.65 -2.07 -12.58
CA ILE A 278 -9.24 -3.32 -12.08
C ILE A 278 -8.91 -4.42 -13.10
N ASN A 279 -8.54 -5.61 -12.60
CA ASN A 279 -8.24 -6.74 -13.48
C ASN A 279 -9.50 -7.12 -14.28
N PRO A 280 -9.45 -7.15 -15.62
CA PRO A 280 -10.58 -7.57 -16.44
C PRO A 280 -10.93 -9.06 -16.28
N PHE A 281 -10.09 -9.86 -15.64
CA PHE A 281 -10.42 -11.25 -15.34
C PHE A 281 -11.63 -11.34 -14.39
N GLY A 282 -12.70 -11.95 -14.85
CA GLY A 282 -13.94 -12.11 -14.09
C GLY A 282 -14.66 -10.79 -13.78
N PHE A 283 -14.35 -9.73 -14.53
CA PHE A 283 -14.98 -8.42 -14.41
C PHE A 283 -15.85 -8.11 -15.62
N GLU A 284 -17.11 -7.82 -15.39
CA GLU A 284 -18.05 -7.23 -16.33
C GLU A 284 -19.06 -6.42 -15.52
N TRP A 285 -19.18 -5.13 -15.78
CA TRP A 285 -20.10 -4.25 -15.07
C TRP A 285 -21.22 -3.80 -15.97
N LYS A 286 -22.46 -4.11 -15.60
CA LYS A 286 -23.67 -3.72 -16.32
C LYS A 286 -23.99 -2.24 -16.09
N LEU A 287 -24.14 -1.49 -17.15
CA LEU A 287 -24.54 -0.10 -17.16
C LEU A 287 -25.88 0.07 -17.89
N ALA A 288 -26.97 0.11 -17.16
CA ALA A 288 -28.26 0.51 -17.70
C ALA A 288 -28.29 2.03 -17.98
N ALA A 289 -29.30 2.49 -18.70
CA ALA A 289 -29.51 3.90 -18.99
C ALA A 289 -29.44 4.77 -17.72
N GLY A 290 -28.63 5.82 -17.73
CA GLY A 290 -28.41 6.74 -16.60
C GLY A 290 -27.45 6.24 -15.53
N GLN A 291 -26.95 5.01 -15.60
CA GLN A 291 -25.99 4.47 -14.64
C GLN A 291 -24.54 4.88 -14.97
N SER A 292 -23.69 4.86 -13.96
CA SER A 292 -22.27 5.16 -14.11
C SER A 292 -21.40 4.18 -13.33
N PHE A 293 -20.13 4.09 -13.75
CA PHE A 293 -19.07 3.35 -13.07
C PHE A 293 -17.85 4.25 -12.92
N THR A 294 -17.23 4.25 -11.75
CA THR A 294 -16.00 5.00 -11.46
C THR A 294 -14.86 4.02 -11.17
N SER A 295 -13.73 4.19 -11.85
CA SER A 295 -12.52 3.39 -11.61
C SER A 295 -11.86 3.80 -10.29
N PRO A 296 -11.10 2.90 -9.62
CA PRO A 296 -10.19 3.28 -8.54
C PRO A 296 -9.22 4.38 -8.95
N GLU A 297 -8.62 5.05 -7.96
CA GLU A 297 -7.60 6.04 -8.20
C GLU A 297 -6.25 5.39 -8.52
N ALA A 298 -5.58 5.89 -9.55
CA ALA A 298 -4.18 5.60 -9.85
C ALA A 298 -3.32 6.83 -9.55
N LEU A 299 -2.15 6.61 -8.95
CA LEU A 299 -1.18 7.65 -8.59
C LEU A 299 0.05 7.53 -9.48
N LEU A 300 0.53 8.67 -9.96
CA LEU A 300 1.78 8.84 -10.69
C LEU A 300 2.70 9.75 -9.88
N VAL A 301 3.90 9.28 -9.57
CA VAL A 301 4.96 10.04 -8.91
C VAL A 301 6.18 10.10 -9.82
N TYR A 302 6.71 11.27 -10.05
CA TYR A 302 7.98 11.44 -10.78
C TYR A 302 9.07 11.98 -9.85
N SER A 303 10.27 11.43 -9.93
CA SER A 303 11.43 11.90 -9.16
C SER A 303 12.71 11.79 -9.98
N GLU A 304 13.57 12.81 -9.94
CA GLU A 304 14.96 12.76 -10.44
C GLU A 304 15.97 12.42 -9.34
N ARG A 305 15.47 12.21 -8.10
CA ARG A 305 16.28 11.91 -6.92
C ARG A 305 16.30 10.42 -6.58
N GLY A 306 16.18 9.58 -7.61
CA GLY A 306 16.21 8.13 -7.49
C GLY A 306 15.02 7.53 -6.72
N LEU A 307 15.16 6.26 -6.33
CA LEU A 307 14.12 5.50 -5.66
C LEU A 307 13.76 6.07 -4.28
N ASN A 308 14.73 6.58 -3.51
CA ASN A 308 14.44 7.24 -2.22
C ASN A 308 13.60 8.50 -2.41
N GLY A 309 13.91 9.32 -3.43
CA GLY A 309 13.12 10.51 -3.74
C GLY A 309 11.66 10.17 -4.07
N MET A 310 11.43 9.16 -4.91
CA MET A 310 10.10 8.63 -5.21
C MET A 310 9.39 8.14 -3.94
N SER A 311 10.06 7.31 -3.12
CA SER A 311 9.49 6.78 -1.88
C SER A 311 9.07 7.87 -0.91
N GLN A 312 9.90 8.89 -0.72
CA GLN A 312 9.62 10.01 0.18
C GLN A 312 8.36 10.80 -0.25
N VAL A 313 8.13 10.93 -1.55
CA VAL A 313 6.88 11.53 -2.07
C VAL A 313 5.68 10.68 -1.70
N PHE A 314 5.72 9.36 -1.96
CA PHE A 314 4.64 8.45 -1.57
C PHE A 314 4.41 8.43 -0.06
N HIS A 315 5.49 8.39 0.76
CA HIS A 315 5.38 8.39 2.22
C HIS A 315 4.65 9.64 2.74
N GLN A 316 5.00 10.83 2.24
CA GLN A 316 4.35 12.06 2.63
C GLN A 316 2.89 12.12 2.17
N LEU A 317 2.62 11.74 0.92
CA LEU A 317 1.28 11.70 0.36
C LEU A 317 0.39 10.72 1.14
N PHE A 318 0.85 9.49 1.37
CA PHE A 318 0.08 8.46 2.06
C PHE A 318 -0.19 8.82 3.51
N ARG A 319 0.80 9.33 4.21
CA ARG A 319 0.64 9.74 5.60
C ARG A 319 -0.30 10.92 5.75
N ARG A 320 -0.25 11.92 4.84
CA ARG A 320 -0.97 13.19 5.00
C ARG A 320 -2.28 13.28 4.22
N ARG A 321 -2.39 12.58 3.08
CA ARG A 321 -3.51 12.74 2.14
C ARG A 321 -4.08 11.43 1.60
N LEU A 322 -3.75 10.29 2.23
CA LEU A 322 -4.42 9.01 2.01
C LEU A 322 -4.93 8.44 3.33
N ALA A 323 -4.05 8.14 4.30
CA ALA A 323 -4.47 7.82 5.66
C ALA A 323 -5.26 9.00 6.26
N ARG A 324 -6.34 8.70 6.99
CA ARG A 324 -7.27 9.71 7.49
C ARG A 324 -7.66 9.48 8.95
N GLY A 325 -8.44 10.39 9.50
CA GLY A 325 -9.03 10.28 10.83
C GLY A 325 -8.06 10.59 11.96
N TYR A 326 -8.46 10.21 13.17
CA TYR A 326 -7.77 10.53 14.41
C TYR A 326 -6.32 10.06 14.45
N TRP A 327 -6.03 8.88 13.88
CA TRP A 327 -4.72 8.24 13.91
C TRP A 327 -3.78 8.63 12.76
N ARG A 328 -4.19 9.48 11.84
CA ARG A 328 -3.38 9.90 10.68
C ARG A 328 -1.99 10.41 11.07
N GLU A 329 -1.92 11.32 12.05
CA GLU A 329 -0.69 12.00 12.46
C GLU A 329 -0.21 11.60 13.87
N ARG A 330 -0.90 10.68 14.52
CA ARG A 330 -0.56 10.25 15.86
C ARG A 330 0.36 9.05 15.84
N ALA A 331 1.42 9.11 16.63
CA ALA A 331 2.27 7.95 16.89
C ALA A 331 1.47 6.82 17.57
N ARG A 332 1.80 5.59 17.22
CA ARG A 332 1.09 4.40 17.71
C ARG A 332 1.49 4.07 19.14
N PRO A 333 0.57 3.50 19.95
CA PRO A 333 0.93 2.94 21.24
C PRO A 333 1.84 1.72 21.09
N VAL A 334 2.74 1.52 22.04
CA VAL A 334 3.50 0.27 22.15
C VAL A 334 2.55 -0.84 22.56
N LEU A 335 2.39 -1.87 21.74
CA LEU A 335 1.44 -2.95 21.99
C LEU A 335 2.12 -4.26 22.39
N ILE A 336 1.33 -5.13 23.01
CA ILE A 336 1.59 -6.57 23.08
C ILE A 336 0.40 -7.31 22.50
N ASN A 337 0.69 -8.31 21.66
CA ASN A 337 -0.29 -9.24 21.12
C ASN A 337 -0.01 -10.63 21.70
N ASN A 338 -1.05 -11.34 22.14
CA ASN A 338 -0.90 -12.65 22.80
C ASN A 338 -0.73 -13.82 21.80
N TRP A 339 -0.86 -13.62 20.49
CA TRP A 339 -0.90 -14.75 19.55
C TRP A 339 0.29 -15.69 19.68
N GLU A 340 1.51 -15.22 19.46
CA GLU A 340 2.71 -16.09 19.61
C GLU A 340 3.02 -16.46 21.08
N ALA A 341 2.38 -15.82 22.06
CA ALA A 341 2.50 -16.20 23.47
C ALA A 341 1.66 -17.42 23.84
N THR A 342 0.45 -17.55 23.30
CA THR A 342 -0.52 -18.54 23.76
C THR A 342 -1.25 -19.29 22.66
N TYR A 343 -1.29 -18.76 21.44
CA TYR A 343 -2.20 -19.23 20.38
C TYR A 343 -3.64 -19.38 20.90
N PHE A 344 -4.28 -20.53 20.61
CA PHE A 344 -5.62 -20.84 21.13
C PHE A 344 -5.66 -21.33 22.58
N ASP A 345 -4.51 -21.56 23.22
CA ASP A 345 -4.44 -22.13 24.57
C ASP A 345 -4.22 -21.06 25.63
N PHE A 346 -5.30 -20.36 25.97
CA PHE A 346 -5.30 -19.33 27.00
C PHE A 346 -6.53 -19.40 27.90
N SER A 347 -6.40 -18.85 29.10
CA SER A 347 -7.46 -18.55 30.05
C SER A 347 -7.44 -17.08 30.43
N GLU A 348 -8.53 -16.57 30.99
CA GLU A 348 -8.62 -15.20 31.46
C GLU A 348 -7.48 -14.84 32.44
N ASN A 349 -7.11 -15.76 33.35
CA ASN A 349 -6.02 -15.53 34.30
C ASN A 349 -4.66 -15.39 33.62
N GLN A 350 -4.35 -16.24 32.65
CA GLN A 350 -3.09 -16.14 31.88
C GLN A 350 -3.01 -14.81 31.08
N LEU A 351 -4.13 -14.35 30.52
CA LEU A 351 -4.17 -13.07 29.83
C LEU A 351 -3.91 -11.90 30.80
N LEU A 352 -4.45 -11.96 32.00
CA LEU A 352 -4.25 -10.93 33.01
C LEU A 352 -2.83 -10.93 33.58
N GLU A 353 -2.25 -12.12 33.83
CA GLU A 353 -0.83 -12.24 34.22
C GLU A 353 0.11 -11.64 33.13
N LEU A 354 -0.18 -11.90 31.85
CA LEU A 354 0.56 -11.29 30.76
C LEU A 354 0.35 -9.77 30.70
N ALA A 355 -0.88 -9.29 30.92
CA ALA A 355 -1.20 -7.86 30.93
C ALA A 355 -0.52 -7.11 32.09
N GLU A 356 -0.51 -7.70 33.28
CA GLU A 356 0.19 -7.14 34.45
C GLU A 356 1.69 -7.03 34.18
N LYS A 357 2.29 -8.08 33.58
CA LYS A 357 3.70 -8.06 33.19
C LYS A 357 3.99 -7.05 32.09
N ALA A 358 3.10 -6.90 31.11
CA ALA A 358 3.18 -5.90 30.06
C ALA A 358 3.15 -4.46 30.61
N GLN A 359 2.26 -4.20 31.58
CA GLN A 359 2.19 -2.91 32.27
C GLN A 359 3.48 -2.59 33.04
N GLU A 360 4.07 -3.58 33.74
CA GLU A 360 5.34 -3.40 34.48
C GLU A 360 6.51 -2.96 33.58
N VAL A 361 6.55 -3.41 32.31
CA VAL A 361 7.61 -3.03 31.37
C VAL A 361 7.26 -1.79 30.55
N GLY A 362 6.03 -1.28 30.66
CA GLY A 362 5.60 -0.02 30.04
C GLY A 362 4.84 -0.13 28.73
N VAL A 363 4.26 -1.29 28.40
CA VAL A 363 3.35 -1.47 27.26
C VAL A 363 2.12 -0.56 27.44
N GLU A 364 1.56 -0.08 26.31
CA GLU A 364 0.45 0.89 26.30
C GLU A 364 -0.87 0.29 25.77
N LEU A 365 -0.81 -0.82 25.04
CA LEU A 365 -1.97 -1.47 24.42
C LEU A 365 -1.85 -2.98 24.53
N PHE A 366 -2.87 -3.63 25.06
CA PHE A 366 -3.00 -5.09 25.10
C PHE A 366 -3.97 -5.55 24.02
N VAL A 367 -3.52 -6.44 23.12
CA VAL A 367 -4.33 -6.99 22.02
C VAL A 367 -4.58 -8.47 22.26
N LEU A 368 -5.85 -8.84 22.39
CA LEU A 368 -6.31 -10.22 22.43
C LEU A 368 -6.61 -10.69 21.00
N ASP A 369 -5.78 -11.60 20.52
CA ASP A 369 -5.85 -12.17 19.18
C ASP A 369 -6.92 -13.27 19.06
N ASP A 370 -6.89 -14.13 18.05
CA ASP A 370 -7.88 -15.16 17.72
C ASP A 370 -8.18 -16.11 18.91
N GLY A 371 -9.45 -16.50 19.08
CA GLY A 371 -9.88 -17.51 20.06
C GLY A 371 -10.77 -17.02 21.19
N TRP A 372 -11.13 -15.74 21.27
CA TRP A 372 -11.92 -15.16 22.36
C TRP A 372 -13.45 -15.35 22.20
N PHE A 373 -13.93 -15.73 21.01
CA PHE A 373 -15.34 -15.69 20.60
C PHE A 373 -15.94 -17.05 20.28
N GLY A 374 -17.24 -17.18 20.35
CA GLY A 374 -18.04 -18.36 19.94
C GLY A 374 -17.49 -19.67 20.51
N GLN A 375 -17.38 -20.70 19.69
CA GLN A 375 -16.75 -21.99 20.01
C GLN A 375 -15.32 -22.08 19.46
N ARG A 376 -14.64 -20.93 19.32
CA ARG A 376 -13.33 -20.78 18.70
C ARG A 376 -12.19 -21.26 19.60
N THR A 377 -11.96 -22.56 19.63
CA THR A 377 -10.83 -23.19 20.34
C THR A 377 -9.75 -23.71 19.37
N ASN A 378 -10.01 -23.61 18.08
CA ASN A 378 -9.15 -23.97 16.96
C ASN A 378 -9.69 -23.33 15.69
N ASP A 379 -9.04 -23.52 14.55
CA ASP A 379 -9.38 -22.90 13.27
C ASP A 379 -10.60 -23.50 12.53
N ARG A 380 -11.31 -24.48 13.12
CA ARG A 380 -12.41 -25.23 12.46
C ARG A 380 -13.80 -24.70 12.80
N ALA A 381 -13.93 -23.90 13.85
CA ALA A 381 -15.20 -23.43 14.35
C ALA A 381 -15.17 -21.95 14.74
N GLY A 382 -16.35 -21.35 14.89
CA GLY A 382 -16.57 -20.06 15.56
C GLY A 382 -16.51 -18.83 14.67
N LEU A 383 -15.82 -18.81 13.52
CA LEU A 383 -15.81 -17.61 12.65
C LEU A 383 -17.22 -17.23 12.22
N GLY A 384 -17.57 -15.97 12.41
CA GLY A 384 -18.92 -15.40 12.24
C GLY A 384 -19.67 -15.17 13.54
N ASP A 385 -19.28 -15.86 14.62
CA ASP A 385 -19.92 -15.81 15.93
C ASP A 385 -19.23 -14.79 16.84
N TRP A 386 -19.38 -13.50 16.52
CA TRP A 386 -18.72 -12.39 17.22
C TRP A 386 -19.43 -12.10 18.55
N PHE A 387 -19.37 -13.05 19.48
CA PHE A 387 -19.78 -12.95 20.88
C PHE A 387 -18.80 -13.73 21.76
N VAL A 388 -18.61 -13.28 22.99
CA VAL A 388 -17.59 -13.83 23.90
C VAL A 388 -17.78 -15.33 24.13
N ASN A 389 -16.67 -16.06 24.22
CA ASN A 389 -16.64 -17.45 24.66
C ASN A 389 -16.65 -17.50 26.19
N PRO A 390 -17.76 -17.98 26.85
CA PRO A 390 -17.87 -17.97 28.32
C PRO A 390 -16.97 -19.00 29.00
N GLU A 391 -16.46 -20.00 28.27
CA GLU A 391 -15.48 -20.95 28.83
C GLU A 391 -14.08 -20.33 28.92
N ARG A 392 -13.73 -19.45 27.97
CA ARG A 392 -12.44 -18.73 27.93
C ARG A 392 -12.45 -17.50 28.84
N LEU A 393 -13.53 -16.74 28.80
CA LEU A 393 -13.72 -15.50 29.56
C LEU A 393 -15.00 -15.60 30.43
N PRO A 394 -14.93 -16.30 31.57
CA PRO A 394 -16.11 -16.57 32.40
C PRO A 394 -16.78 -15.33 32.97
N GLN A 395 -16.04 -14.23 33.13
CA GLN A 395 -16.57 -12.96 33.65
C GLN A 395 -17.04 -12.02 32.53
N GLY A 396 -16.91 -12.44 31.25
CA GLY A 396 -17.28 -11.67 30.09
C GLY A 396 -16.18 -10.73 29.59
N LEU A 397 -16.34 -10.30 28.35
CA LEU A 397 -15.37 -9.46 27.66
C LEU A 397 -15.24 -8.06 28.28
N GLY A 398 -16.37 -7.45 28.68
CA GLY A 398 -16.38 -6.14 29.34
C GLY A 398 -15.59 -6.14 30.67
N SER A 399 -15.66 -7.21 31.44
CA SER A 399 -14.89 -7.34 32.71
C SER A 399 -13.37 -7.42 32.41
N LEU A 400 -12.96 -8.19 31.41
CA LEU A 400 -11.55 -8.25 30.99
C LEU A 400 -11.07 -6.86 30.55
N ALA A 401 -11.85 -6.18 29.72
CA ALA A 401 -11.53 -4.84 29.23
C ALA A 401 -11.38 -3.82 30.36
N GLU A 402 -12.31 -3.80 31.34
CA GLU A 402 -12.23 -2.94 32.53
C GLU A 402 -10.93 -3.19 33.32
N ARG A 403 -10.52 -4.44 33.47
CA ARG A 403 -9.28 -4.79 34.18
C ARG A 403 -8.04 -4.32 33.43
N ILE A 404 -8.01 -4.47 32.10
CA ILE A 404 -6.91 -3.97 31.25
C ILE A 404 -6.84 -2.44 31.30
N HIS A 405 -7.97 -1.75 31.13
CA HIS A 405 -8.06 -0.29 31.28
C HIS A 405 -7.65 0.16 32.68
N GLY A 406 -8.02 -0.62 33.73
CA GLY A 406 -7.62 -0.38 35.12
C GLY A 406 -6.10 -0.45 35.35
N LEU A 407 -5.35 -1.17 34.50
CA LEU A 407 -3.89 -1.18 34.47
C LEU A 407 -3.30 0.04 33.74
N GLY A 408 -4.14 0.91 33.17
CA GLY A 408 -3.73 2.08 32.40
C GLY A 408 -3.34 1.78 30.97
N MET A 409 -3.69 0.62 30.45
CA MET A 409 -3.47 0.22 29.05
C MET A 409 -4.75 0.33 28.23
N GLN A 410 -4.61 0.59 26.95
CA GLN A 410 -5.66 0.43 25.94
C GLN A 410 -5.93 -1.06 25.69
N PHE A 411 -7.13 -1.37 25.17
CA PHE A 411 -7.53 -2.74 24.88
C PHE A 411 -7.96 -2.91 23.41
N GLY A 412 -7.49 -3.98 22.78
CA GLY A 412 -7.79 -4.31 21.39
C GLY A 412 -8.15 -5.76 21.17
N LEU A 413 -8.90 -6.01 20.10
CA LEU A 413 -9.33 -7.35 19.68
C LEU A 413 -8.99 -7.64 18.23
N TRP A 414 -8.78 -8.93 17.94
CA TRP A 414 -8.70 -9.48 16.60
C TRP A 414 -10.10 -9.86 16.09
N PHE A 415 -10.34 -9.58 14.81
CA PHE A 415 -11.51 -10.01 14.07
C PHE A 415 -11.12 -10.50 12.68
N GLU A 416 -11.87 -11.46 12.14
CA GLU A 416 -11.84 -11.88 10.73
C GLU A 416 -13.27 -11.84 10.16
N PRO A 417 -13.85 -10.65 9.99
CA PRO A 417 -15.31 -10.49 9.82
C PRO A 417 -15.81 -10.90 8.44
N GLU A 418 -14.93 -11.07 7.48
CA GLU A 418 -15.26 -11.49 6.11
C GLU A 418 -15.41 -13.00 5.95
N MET A 419 -15.02 -13.76 6.99
CA MET A 419 -14.94 -15.22 6.96
C MET A 419 -15.97 -15.87 7.91
N VAL A 420 -16.34 -17.10 7.59
CA VAL A 420 -17.26 -17.91 8.39
C VAL A 420 -16.82 -19.38 8.39
N ASN A 421 -16.98 -20.07 9.51
CA ASN A 421 -16.89 -21.52 9.56
C ASN A 421 -18.29 -22.15 9.39
N LYS A 422 -18.38 -23.34 8.82
CA LYS A 422 -19.64 -24.10 8.79
C LYS A 422 -20.10 -24.47 10.21
N ASP A 423 -19.16 -24.67 11.12
CA ASP A 423 -19.45 -24.81 12.54
C ASP A 423 -19.46 -23.43 13.22
N SER A 424 -20.51 -22.67 12.92
CA SER A 424 -20.84 -21.41 13.54
C SER A 424 -22.36 -21.23 13.57
N GLN A 425 -22.85 -20.41 14.49
CA GLN A 425 -24.27 -20.05 14.57
C GLN A 425 -24.68 -19.23 13.32
N LEU A 426 -23.80 -18.31 12.87
CA LEU A 426 -24.05 -17.48 11.71
C LEU A 426 -24.31 -18.34 10.48
N TYR A 427 -23.45 -19.33 10.18
CA TYR A 427 -23.64 -20.21 9.04
C TYR A 427 -24.93 -21.07 9.15
N ARG A 428 -25.22 -21.60 10.34
CA ARG A 428 -26.47 -22.39 10.54
C ARG A 428 -27.72 -21.56 10.32
N THR A 429 -27.68 -20.27 10.60
CA THR A 429 -28.81 -19.35 10.42
C THR A 429 -28.91 -18.87 8.97
N HIS A 430 -27.77 -18.60 8.32
CA HIS A 430 -27.68 -18.02 6.99
C HIS A 430 -26.67 -18.78 6.09
N PRO A 431 -26.97 -20.05 5.73
CA PRO A 431 -26.08 -20.84 4.89
C PRO A 431 -25.99 -20.30 3.44
N ASP A 432 -26.96 -19.48 3.03
CA ASP A 432 -27.03 -18.79 1.74
C ASP A 432 -26.16 -17.52 1.65
N TRP A 433 -25.50 -17.12 2.74
CA TRP A 433 -24.64 -15.94 2.76
C TRP A 433 -23.20 -16.21 2.32
N LEU A 434 -22.91 -17.42 1.85
CA LEU A 434 -21.59 -17.72 1.28
C LEU A 434 -21.49 -17.25 -0.17
N LEU A 435 -20.28 -16.81 -0.55
CA LEU A 435 -19.89 -16.81 -1.95
C LEU A 435 -19.70 -18.26 -2.38
N ALA A 436 -20.68 -18.82 -3.09
CA ALA A 436 -20.68 -20.21 -3.55
C ALA A 436 -21.68 -20.45 -4.66
N VAL A 437 -21.37 -21.35 -5.60
CA VAL A 437 -22.30 -21.81 -6.61
C VAL A 437 -23.26 -22.82 -5.96
N PRO A 438 -24.58 -22.64 -6.07
CA PRO A 438 -25.55 -23.61 -5.58
C PRO A 438 -25.26 -25.03 -6.09
N ASP A 439 -25.50 -26.03 -5.25
CA ASP A 439 -25.31 -27.46 -5.55
C ASP A 439 -23.85 -27.89 -5.84
N ARG A 440 -22.88 -26.98 -5.68
CA ARG A 440 -21.46 -27.32 -5.64
C ARG A 440 -20.91 -27.26 -4.21
N GLN A 441 -19.96 -28.14 -3.92
CA GLN A 441 -19.23 -28.05 -2.66
C GLN A 441 -18.29 -26.83 -2.73
N PRO A 442 -18.44 -25.82 -1.85
CA PRO A 442 -17.54 -24.68 -1.84
C PRO A 442 -16.16 -25.08 -1.35
N HIS A 443 -15.13 -24.45 -1.90
CA HIS A 443 -13.75 -24.63 -1.45
C HIS A 443 -13.50 -23.86 -0.15
N HIS A 444 -12.60 -24.33 0.66
CA HIS A 444 -12.18 -23.67 1.89
C HIS A 444 -10.67 -23.35 1.91
N GLY A 445 -10.28 -22.34 2.67
CA GLY A 445 -8.91 -22.12 3.13
C GLY A 445 -8.91 -22.08 4.64
N ARG A 446 -7.99 -22.78 5.33
CA ARG A 446 -7.97 -22.86 6.80
C ARG A 446 -9.33 -23.22 7.42
N ASN A 447 -10.09 -24.13 6.81
CA ASN A 447 -11.44 -24.54 7.23
C ASN A 447 -12.51 -23.40 7.21
N GLN A 448 -12.23 -22.27 6.59
CA GLN A 448 -13.13 -21.12 6.54
C GLN A 448 -13.62 -20.84 5.11
N PHE A 449 -14.77 -20.17 5.03
CA PHE A 449 -15.50 -19.81 3.82
C PHE A 449 -15.70 -18.31 3.81
N VAL A 450 -15.98 -17.74 2.63
CA VAL A 450 -16.11 -16.29 2.43
C VAL A 450 -17.59 -15.90 2.49
N LEU A 451 -17.90 -14.91 3.31
CA LEU A 451 -19.23 -14.26 3.33
C LEU A 451 -19.41 -13.40 2.08
N ASP A 452 -20.63 -13.35 1.57
CA ASP A 452 -21.00 -12.56 0.40
C ASP A 452 -21.19 -11.07 0.74
N TYR A 453 -20.10 -10.34 0.79
CA TYR A 453 -20.11 -8.89 1.04
C TYR A 453 -20.64 -8.06 -0.14
N SER A 454 -20.99 -8.69 -1.27
CA SER A 454 -21.77 -8.02 -2.32
C SER A 454 -23.22 -7.73 -1.90
N ARG A 455 -23.67 -8.35 -0.80
CA ARG A 455 -25.02 -8.24 -0.23
C ARG A 455 -25.04 -7.23 0.92
N PRO A 456 -25.84 -6.14 0.82
CA PRO A 456 -25.93 -5.14 1.89
C PRO A 456 -26.33 -5.71 3.25
N GLU A 457 -27.25 -6.68 3.29
CA GLU A 457 -27.73 -7.30 4.52
C GLU A 457 -26.65 -8.08 5.28
N VAL A 458 -25.65 -8.65 4.56
CA VAL A 458 -24.50 -9.30 5.19
C VAL A 458 -23.61 -8.25 5.87
N VAL A 459 -23.35 -7.16 5.16
CA VAL A 459 -22.56 -6.03 5.69
C VAL A 459 -23.25 -5.42 6.91
N ASP A 460 -24.58 -5.25 6.87
CA ASP A 460 -25.38 -4.72 7.97
C ASP A 460 -25.30 -5.60 9.23
N GLU A 461 -25.48 -6.91 9.09
CA GLU A 461 -25.41 -7.86 10.20
C GLU A 461 -24.01 -7.85 10.85
N ILE A 462 -22.95 -7.87 10.04
CA ILE A 462 -21.59 -7.83 10.57
C ILE A 462 -21.30 -6.49 11.25
N PHE A 463 -21.77 -5.38 10.69
CA PHE A 463 -21.63 -4.06 11.31
C PHE A 463 -22.27 -4.03 12.72
N GLU A 464 -23.48 -4.57 12.88
CA GLU A 464 -24.17 -4.60 14.19
C GLU A 464 -23.45 -5.50 15.19
N ARG A 465 -22.97 -6.68 14.76
CA ARG A 465 -22.20 -7.60 15.62
C ARG A 465 -20.91 -6.98 16.11
N LEU A 466 -20.11 -6.39 15.22
CA LEU A 466 -18.87 -5.74 15.59
C LEU A 466 -19.14 -4.54 16.49
N SER A 467 -20.15 -3.72 16.17
CA SER A 467 -20.52 -2.57 16.98
C SER A 467 -20.88 -2.95 18.42
N ALA A 468 -21.64 -4.04 18.60
CA ALA A 468 -22.00 -4.53 19.93
C ALA A 468 -20.75 -4.90 20.76
N VAL A 469 -19.78 -5.58 20.17
CA VAL A 469 -18.53 -5.95 20.85
C VAL A 469 -17.67 -4.72 21.13
N ILE A 470 -17.53 -3.80 20.17
CA ILE A 470 -16.78 -2.55 20.34
C ILE A 470 -17.32 -1.76 21.54
N GLU A 471 -18.64 -1.66 21.66
CA GLU A 471 -19.30 -0.92 22.74
C GLU A 471 -19.22 -1.66 24.09
N GLU A 472 -19.41 -3.00 24.11
CA GLU A 472 -19.28 -3.81 25.32
C GLU A 472 -17.89 -3.70 25.95
N ALA A 473 -16.85 -3.85 25.11
CA ALA A 473 -15.46 -3.85 25.57
C ALA A 473 -14.80 -2.47 25.53
N GLN A 474 -15.48 -1.42 25.09
CA GLN A 474 -14.91 -0.08 24.92
C GLN A 474 -13.56 -0.13 24.19
N LEU A 475 -13.53 -0.77 23.03
CA LEU A 475 -12.30 -1.05 22.31
C LEU A 475 -11.57 0.23 21.85
N ASP A 476 -10.25 0.19 21.94
CA ASP A 476 -9.32 1.21 21.45
C ASP A 476 -8.67 0.80 20.12
N TYR A 477 -8.67 -0.52 19.81
CA TYR A 477 -7.94 -1.08 18.68
C TYR A 477 -8.63 -2.32 18.11
N ILE A 478 -8.56 -2.46 16.79
CA ILE A 478 -8.98 -3.66 16.08
C ILE A 478 -7.88 -4.11 15.13
N LYS A 479 -7.47 -5.39 15.24
CA LYS A 479 -6.73 -6.11 14.21
C LYS A 479 -7.74 -6.82 13.32
N TRP A 480 -7.91 -6.31 12.09
CA TRP A 480 -8.84 -6.88 11.10
C TRP A 480 -8.10 -7.80 10.15
N ASP A 481 -8.36 -9.08 10.23
CA ASP A 481 -7.70 -10.12 9.45
C ASP A 481 -8.57 -10.66 8.31
N MET A 482 -7.93 -11.29 7.33
CA MET A 482 -8.56 -12.00 6.22
C MET A 482 -7.60 -13.08 5.71
N ASN A 483 -7.82 -14.35 6.07
CA ASN A 483 -6.81 -15.40 5.96
C ASN A 483 -6.97 -16.34 4.77
N ARG A 484 -7.66 -15.91 3.71
CA ARG A 484 -7.74 -16.68 2.47
C ARG A 484 -8.13 -15.83 1.27
N PRO A 485 -7.70 -16.16 0.05
CA PRO A 485 -8.24 -15.56 -1.17
C PRO A 485 -9.68 -16.03 -1.46
N LEU A 486 -10.37 -15.29 -2.32
CA LEU A 486 -11.67 -15.66 -2.88
C LEU A 486 -11.49 -16.71 -3.99
N THR A 487 -12.26 -17.79 -3.95
CA THR A 487 -12.19 -18.89 -4.93
C THR A 487 -13.50 -19.07 -5.70
N ASP A 488 -14.60 -19.27 -5.00
CA ASP A 488 -15.90 -19.59 -5.61
C ASP A 488 -16.77 -18.33 -5.71
N VAL A 489 -16.33 -17.37 -6.53
CA VAL A 489 -16.94 -16.05 -6.60
C VAL A 489 -18.22 -16.10 -7.44
N PHE A 490 -19.28 -16.45 -6.77
CA PHE A 490 -20.65 -16.44 -7.29
C PHE A 490 -21.59 -16.02 -6.14
N SER A 491 -22.50 -15.09 -6.42
CA SER A 491 -23.53 -14.68 -5.48
C SER A 491 -24.92 -15.10 -5.97
N ALA A 492 -25.62 -15.89 -5.16
CA ALA A 492 -26.97 -16.28 -5.45
C ALA A 492 -27.99 -15.13 -5.37
N ALA A 493 -27.59 -13.99 -4.81
CA ALA A 493 -28.43 -12.79 -4.70
C ALA A 493 -28.45 -11.93 -5.97
N TRP A 494 -27.48 -12.12 -6.89
CA TRP A 494 -27.37 -11.32 -8.10
C TRP A 494 -27.73 -12.10 -9.35
N PRO A 495 -28.34 -11.46 -10.37
CA PRO A 495 -28.73 -12.13 -11.62
C PRO A 495 -27.49 -12.54 -12.44
N ALA A 496 -27.71 -13.41 -13.43
CA ALA A 496 -26.61 -13.98 -14.23
C ALA A 496 -25.77 -12.93 -14.99
N ASP A 497 -26.37 -11.84 -15.43
CA ASP A 497 -25.74 -10.75 -16.18
C ASP A 497 -25.04 -9.72 -15.27
N GLN A 498 -24.96 -9.99 -13.96
CA GLN A 498 -24.23 -9.18 -12.97
C GLN A 498 -23.21 -10.01 -12.16
N GLN A 499 -23.01 -11.27 -12.52
CA GLN A 499 -22.00 -12.10 -11.82
C GLN A 499 -20.57 -11.59 -12.03
N GLY A 500 -20.27 -10.93 -13.14
CA GLY A 500 -18.99 -10.26 -13.37
C GLY A 500 -18.72 -9.05 -12.47
N GLU A 501 -19.71 -8.59 -11.70
CA GLU A 501 -19.57 -7.47 -10.76
C GLU A 501 -19.14 -7.93 -9.36
N ILE A 502 -19.24 -9.21 -9.04
CA ILE A 502 -19.18 -9.70 -7.65
C ILE A 502 -17.83 -9.46 -7.00
N PHE A 503 -16.71 -9.65 -7.69
CA PHE A 503 -15.39 -9.32 -7.14
C PHE A 503 -15.30 -7.86 -6.68
N HIS A 504 -15.77 -6.93 -7.52
CA HIS A 504 -15.72 -5.51 -7.19
C HIS A 504 -16.76 -5.14 -6.13
N ARG A 505 -17.97 -5.67 -6.22
CA ARG A 505 -19.03 -5.45 -5.21
C ARG A 505 -18.62 -5.95 -3.83
N TYR A 506 -17.92 -7.08 -3.76
CA TYR A 506 -17.34 -7.57 -2.51
C TYR A 506 -16.40 -6.52 -1.88
N VAL A 507 -15.47 -5.98 -2.65
CA VAL A 507 -14.53 -4.96 -2.19
C VAL A 507 -15.26 -3.69 -1.73
N LEU A 508 -16.29 -3.27 -2.48
CA LEU A 508 -17.14 -2.12 -2.08
C LEU A 508 -17.89 -2.40 -0.76
N GLY A 509 -18.32 -3.62 -0.53
CA GLY A 509 -18.93 -4.05 0.75
C GLY A 509 -17.95 -3.95 1.91
N VAL A 510 -16.71 -4.40 1.72
CA VAL A 510 -15.62 -4.24 2.73
C VAL A 510 -15.35 -2.78 3.02
N TYR A 511 -15.23 -1.94 1.99
CA TYR A 511 -15.02 -0.50 2.14
C TYR A 511 -16.20 0.17 2.85
N ASN A 512 -17.43 -0.22 2.54
CA ASN A 512 -18.62 0.30 3.22
C ASN A 512 -18.62 -0.02 4.72
N LEU A 513 -18.24 -1.24 5.09
CA LEU A 513 -18.14 -1.63 6.50
C LEU A 513 -17.08 -0.82 7.25
N TYR A 514 -15.89 -0.68 6.66
CA TYR A 514 -14.83 0.18 7.23
C TYR A 514 -15.27 1.63 7.36
N GLU A 515 -15.90 2.19 6.32
CA GLU A 515 -16.41 3.58 6.31
C GLU A 515 -17.38 3.81 7.46
N ARG A 516 -18.33 2.91 7.66
CA ARG A 516 -19.33 2.98 8.74
C ARG A 516 -18.68 2.88 10.12
N LEU A 517 -17.76 1.93 10.32
CA LEU A 517 -17.07 1.72 11.60
C LEU A 517 -16.16 2.90 11.93
N THR A 518 -15.37 3.40 10.98
CA THR A 518 -14.49 4.55 11.21
C THR A 518 -15.26 5.86 11.46
N ASN A 519 -16.45 6.01 10.88
CA ASN A 519 -17.31 7.16 11.15
C ASN A 519 -18.00 7.06 12.53
N ARG A 520 -18.43 5.87 12.94
CA ARG A 520 -19.08 5.65 14.23
C ARG A 520 -18.09 5.69 15.40
N TYR A 521 -16.88 5.17 15.19
CA TYR A 521 -15.82 5.05 16.19
C TYR A 521 -14.53 5.73 15.73
N PRO A 522 -14.49 7.05 15.63
CA PRO A 522 -13.38 7.79 14.96
C PRO A 522 -12.04 7.70 15.71
N SER A 523 -12.04 7.39 17.00
CA SER A 523 -10.81 7.20 17.80
C SER A 523 -10.27 5.76 17.80
N LEU A 524 -11.02 4.81 17.23
CA LEU A 524 -10.61 3.41 17.16
C LEU A 524 -9.47 3.24 16.16
N LEU A 525 -8.39 2.60 16.58
CA LEU A 525 -7.26 2.30 15.72
C LEU A 525 -7.48 0.97 14.99
N PHE A 526 -7.54 1.01 13.67
CA PHE A 526 -7.60 -0.19 12.84
C PHE A 526 -6.21 -0.56 12.34
N GLU A 527 -5.84 -1.82 12.51
CA GLU A 527 -4.73 -2.47 11.81
C GLU A 527 -5.29 -3.48 10.82
N SER A 528 -4.99 -3.31 9.53
CA SER A 528 -5.35 -4.31 8.53
C SER A 528 -4.36 -5.47 8.55
N CYS A 529 -4.89 -6.68 8.45
CA CYS A 529 -4.13 -7.92 8.33
C CYS A 529 -4.78 -8.79 7.25
N SER A 530 -3.99 -9.60 6.57
CA SER A 530 -4.48 -10.65 5.68
C SER A 530 -3.42 -11.73 5.58
N SER A 531 -3.39 -12.65 6.55
CA SER A 531 -2.25 -13.54 6.79
C SER A 531 -0.96 -12.73 6.73
N GLY A 532 -0.83 -11.74 7.60
CA GLY A 532 0.21 -10.72 7.50
C GLY A 532 -0.10 -9.65 6.45
N GLY A 533 0.85 -9.39 5.57
CA GLY A 533 0.80 -8.31 4.59
C GLY A 533 0.08 -8.61 3.28
N GLY A 534 -0.81 -9.61 3.26
CA GLY A 534 -1.49 -10.05 2.04
C GLY A 534 -2.48 -9.04 1.45
N ARG A 535 -2.89 -8.04 2.21
CA ARG A 535 -3.73 -6.93 1.76
C ARG A 535 -3.18 -5.58 2.25
N PHE A 536 -1.87 -5.48 2.34
CA PHE A 536 -1.18 -4.23 2.62
C PHE A 536 -1.08 -3.43 1.33
N ASP A 537 -2.08 -2.61 1.06
CA ASP A 537 -2.24 -1.83 -0.17
C ASP A 537 -2.76 -0.41 0.13
N PRO A 538 -2.68 0.51 -0.85
CA PRO A 538 -3.13 1.88 -0.64
C PRO A 538 -4.63 2.02 -0.36
N GLY A 539 -5.45 1.08 -0.84
CA GLY A 539 -6.90 1.09 -0.59
C GLY A 539 -7.20 0.85 0.90
N MET A 540 -6.56 -0.14 1.51
CA MET A 540 -6.72 -0.42 2.95
C MET A 540 -6.13 0.68 3.81
N LEU A 541 -5.02 1.30 3.39
CA LEU A 541 -4.37 2.37 4.16
C LEU A 541 -5.26 3.61 4.34
N TYR A 542 -6.23 3.83 3.46
CA TYR A 542 -7.23 4.89 3.58
C TYR A 542 -8.11 4.73 4.84
N TYR A 543 -8.43 3.49 5.23
CA TYR A 543 -9.28 3.16 6.38
C TYR A 543 -8.48 2.76 7.62
N ALA A 544 -7.46 1.93 7.44
CA ALA A 544 -6.59 1.41 8.48
C ALA A 544 -5.19 2.02 8.32
N PRO A 545 -4.81 3.00 9.15
CA PRO A 545 -3.57 3.76 8.96
C PRO A 545 -2.31 2.96 9.27
N GLN A 546 -2.43 1.71 9.71
CA GLN A 546 -1.36 0.74 9.81
C GLN A 546 -1.83 -0.65 9.37
N ALA A 547 -0.87 -1.50 9.01
CA ALA A 547 -1.10 -2.87 8.63
C ALA A 547 -0.09 -3.80 9.32
N TRP A 548 -0.50 -5.03 9.62
CA TRP A 548 0.44 -6.08 9.99
C TRP A 548 1.30 -6.41 8.78
N THR A 549 2.58 -6.11 8.87
CA THR A 549 3.47 -6.09 7.69
C THR A 549 3.72 -7.49 7.13
N SER A 550 3.84 -8.48 8.01
CA SER A 550 4.04 -9.88 7.66
C SER A 550 3.84 -10.77 8.89
N ASP A 551 3.30 -11.96 8.68
CA ASP A 551 3.28 -13.02 9.71
C ASP A 551 4.69 -13.57 10.01
N ASP A 552 5.67 -13.29 9.13
CA ASP A 552 7.06 -13.57 9.47
C ASP A 552 7.55 -12.53 10.47
N SER A 553 7.66 -12.96 11.73
CA SER A 553 8.14 -12.14 12.84
C SER A 553 9.66 -12.24 13.05
N ASP A 554 10.37 -13.04 12.24
CA ASP A 554 11.83 -13.13 12.28
C ASP A 554 12.48 -11.82 11.89
N ALA A 555 13.31 -11.25 12.77
CA ALA A 555 13.92 -9.94 12.55
C ALA A 555 14.81 -9.87 11.29
N ILE A 556 15.49 -10.98 10.93
CA ILE A 556 16.39 -11.00 9.77
C ILE A 556 15.59 -11.03 8.46
N GLU A 557 14.49 -11.79 8.40
CA GLU A 557 13.59 -11.77 7.24
C GLU A 557 12.85 -10.42 7.14
N ARG A 558 12.48 -9.82 8.28
CA ARG A 558 11.88 -8.48 8.34
C ARG A 558 12.76 -7.39 7.74
N LEU A 559 14.10 -7.53 7.75
CA LEU A 559 14.97 -6.58 7.05
C LEU A 559 14.61 -6.48 5.56
N LYS A 560 14.35 -7.61 4.89
CA LYS A 560 13.96 -7.63 3.46
C LYS A 560 12.52 -7.14 3.26
N ILE A 561 11.60 -7.63 4.09
CA ILE A 561 10.18 -7.29 4.01
C ILE A 561 9.95 -5.80 4.26
N GLN A 562 10.54 -5.24 5.33
CA GLN A 562 10.38 -3.83 5.67
C GLN A 562 11.12 -2.91 4.67
N TYR A 563 12.30 -3.32 4.18
CA TYR A 563 13.01 -2.59 3.13
C TYR A 563 12.18 -2.48 1.86
N GLY A 564 11.66 -3.62 1.35
CA GLY A 564 10.81 -3.62 0.16
C GLY A 564 9.52 -2.83 0.38
N THR A 565 8.87 -2.99 1.53
CA THR A 565 7.66 -2.24 1.90
C THR A 565 7.91 -0.73 1.89
N SER A 566 9.08 -0.27 2.35
CA SER A 566 9.45 1.14 2.39
C SER A 566 9.66 1.80 1.02
N LEU A 567 9.65 1.04 -0.07
CA LEU A 567 9.64 1.65 -1.42
C LEU A 567 8.36 2.44 -1.68
N LEU A 568 7.25 2.01 -1.11
CA LEU A 568 5.95 2.65 -1.30
C LEU A 568 5.37 3.23 -0.01
N TYR A 569 5.47 2.50 1.12
CA TYR A 569 4.73 2.79 2.35
C TYR A 569 5.61 3.45 3.42
N PRO A 570 5.07 4.46 4.17
CA PRO A 570 5.76 5.05 5.30
C PRO A 570 5.89 4.06 6.47
N LEU A 571 6.93 4.22 7.30
CA LEU A 571 7.14 3.37 8.47
C LEU A 571 5.97 3.40 9.46
N SER A 572 5.27 4.53 9.56
CA SER A 572 4.08 4.69 10.40
C SER A 572 2.93 3.73 10.06
N SER A 573 2.95 3.13 8.87
CA SER A 573 1.95 2.16 8.43
C SER A 573 2.37 0.70 8.64
N MET A 574 3.60 0.44 9.10
CA MET A 574 4.16 -0.90 9.22
C MET A 574 4.11 -1.40 10.66
N GLY A 575 3.27 -2.38 10.98
CA GLY A 575 3.34 -3.10 12.25
C GLY A 575 4.64 -3.92 12.35
N ALA A 576 5.40 -3.75 13.43
CA ALA A 576 6.68 -4.40 13.65
C ALA A 576 6.82 -4.83 15.11
N HIS A 577 6.90 -6.15 15.34
CA HIS A 577 6.92 -6.71 16.69
C HIS A 577 8.21 -7.47 16.98
N VAL A 578 8.60 -7.46 18.25
CA VAL A 578 9.61 -8.34 18.83
C VAL A 578 8.95 -9.68 19.14
N SER A 579 9.39 -10.74 18.46
CA SER A 579 8.85 -12.11 18.61
C SER A 579 9.67 -12.97 19.55
N ILE A 580 9.14 -14.17 19.85
CA ILE A 580 9.83 -15.20 20.61
C ILE A 580 11.05 -15.76 19.83
N VAL A 581 11.99 -16.39 20.51
CA VAL A 581 13.05 -17.25 19.95
C VAL A 581 13.08 -18.61 20.65
N PRO A 582 13.31 -19.71 19.92
CA PRO A 582 13.47 -19.81 18.46
C PRO A 582 12.25 -19.26 17.73
N ASN A 583 12.46 -18.48 16.66
CA ASN A 583 11.37 -17.92 15.89
C ASN A 583 10.48 -19.03 15.28
N HIS A 584 9.16 -18.85 15.32
CA HIS A 584 8.20 -19.89 14.91
C HIS A 584 8.19 -20.17 13.39
N GLN A 585 8.59 -19.22 12.55
CA GLN A 585 8.66 -19.40 11.08
C GLN A 585 10.01 -19.97 10.64
N THR A 586 11.11 -19.50 11.23
CA THR A 586 12.48 -19.79 10.74
C THR A 586 13.31 -20.66 11.68
N ASN A 587 12.88 -20.89 12.92
CA ASN A 587 13.65 -21.51 14.01
C ASN A 587 14.98 -20.78 14.33
N ARG A 588 15.10 -19.51 13.96
CA ARG A 588 16.30 -18.70 14.18
C ARG A 588 16.36 -18.16 15.61
N LEU A 589 17.58 -18.07 16.13
CA LEU A 589 17.90 -17.51 17.43
C LEU A 589 18.52 -16.12 17.24
N THR A 590 17.69 -15.11 17.10
CA THR A 590 18.16 -13.73 16.93
C THR A 590 18.19 -13.03 18.30
N PRO A 591 19.29 -12.34 18.66
CA PRO A 591 19.40 -11.61 19.93
C PRO A 591 18.24 -10.63 20.14
N LEU A 592 17.77 -10.47 21.40
CA LEU A 592 16.69 -9.56 21.77
C LEU A 592 16.97 -8.13 21.30
N LYS A 593 18.19 -7.65 21.45
CA LYS A 593 18.67 -6.36 20.93
C LYS A 593 18.39 -6.19 19.44
N THR A 594 18.71 -7.18 18.61
CA THR A 594 18.52 -7.08 17.17
C THR A 594 17.05 -7.16 16.80
N ARG A 595 16.25 -8.01 17.48
CA ARG A 595 14.79 -8.04 17.31
C ARG A 595 14.18 -6.67 17.59
N GLY A 596 14.57 -6.01 18.69
CA GLY A 596 14.14 -4.65 19.03
C GLY A 596 14.59 -3.61 18.01
N ASN A 597 15.87 -3.63 17.64
CA ASN A 597 16.44 -2.65 16.71
C ASN A 597 15.79 -2.69 15.31
N VAL A 598 15.39 -3.87 14.83
CA VAL A 598 14.64 -3.99 13.56
C VAL A 598 13.20 -3.49 13.73
N ALA A 599 12.55 -3.87 14.83
CA ALA A 599 11.16 -3.50 15.10
C ALA A 599 10.96 -1.99 15.36
N PHE A 600 11.99 -1.26 15.78
CA PHE A 600 11.91 0.20 15.95
C PHE A 600 11.62 0.95 14.64
N PHE A 601 11.90 0.36 13.49
CA PHE A 601 11.58 0.97 12.19
C PHE A 601 10.17 0.58 11.72
N GLY A 602 9.18 0.84 12.57
CA GLY A 602 7.76 0.60 12.35
C GLY A 602 6.91 1.00 13.56
N SER A 603 5.64 0.58 13.58
CA SER A 603 4.76 0.66 14.75
C SER A 603 5.12 -0.48 15.70
N PHE A 604 5.80 -0.14 16.79
CA PHE A 604 6.51 -1.06 17.65
C PHE A 604 5.60 -1.83 18.61
N GLY A 605 5.89 -3.11 18.79
CA GLY A 605 5.20 -3.95 19.75
C GLY A 605 5.93 -5.25 20.06
N TYR A 606 5.28 -6.09 20.85
CA TYR A 606 5.76 -7.41 21.25
C TYR A 606 4.72 -8.48 20.91
N GLU A 607 5.21 -9.64 20.54
CA GLU A 607 4.40 -10.83 20.26
C GLU A 607 5.12 -12.06 20.83
N LEU A 608 5.14 -12.14 22.18
CA LEU A 608 5.80 -13.17 22.96
C LEU A 608 5.24 -13.21 24.39
N ASP A 609 5.50 -14.29 25.12
CA ASP A 609 5.14 -14.39 26.55
C ASP A 609 6.23 -13.77 27.43
N LEU A 610 5.94 -12.57 27.93
CA LEU A 610 6.84 -11.83 28.83
C LEU A 610 7.13 -12.57 30.13
N ASN A 611 6.26 -13.48 30.57
CA ASN A 611 6.44 -14.27 31.79
C ASN A 611 7.56 -15.32 31.65
N GLN A 612 7.97 -15.65 30.44
CA GLN A 612 9.06 -16.58 30.17
C GLN A 612 10.44 -15.91 30.10
N LEU A 613 10.49 -14.58 30.10
CA LEU A 613 11.75 -13.84 30.05
C LEU A 613 12.41 -13.78 31.44
N ASN A 614 13.72 -13.87 31.45
CA ASN A 614 14.51 -13.69 32.66
C ASN A 614 14.60 -12.20 33.04
N PRO A 615 15.07 -11.86 34.28
CA PRO A 615 15.12 -10.46 34.73
C PRO A 615 15.99 -9.54 33.87
N GLU A 616 17.06 -10.05 33.25
CA GLU A 616 17.95 -9.28 32.38
C GLU A 616 17.25 -8.96 31.05
N GLU A 617 16.55 -9.92 30.45
CA GLU A 617 15.74 -9.71 29.26
C GLU A 617 14.57 -8.75 29.52
N LEU A 618 13.90 -8.85 30.69
CA LEU A 618 12.86 -7.89 31.07
C LEU A 618 13.40 -6.47 31.26
N ALA A 619 14.63 -6.33 31.77
CA ALA A 619 15.29 -5.02 31.85
C ALA A 619 15.55 -4.46 30.45
N GLU A 620 16.05 -5.27 29.51
CA GLU A 620 16.24 -4.87 28.11
C GLU A 620 14.92 -4.49 27.44
N VAL A 621 13.83 -5.22 27.66
CA VAL A 621 12.49 -4.86 27.16
C VAL A 621 12.06 -3.47 27.67
N ARG A 622 12.27 -3.15 28.96
CA ARG A 622 11.96 -1.80 29.49
C ARG A 622 12.77 -0.72 28.81
N GLU A 623 14.06 -0.97 28.58
CA GLU A 623 14.95 -0.03 27.85
C GLU A 623 14.48 0.17 26.40
N GLN A 624 14.11 -0.91 25.69
CA GLN A 624 13.59 -0.84 24.34
C GLN A 624 12.30 -0.02 24.28
N ILE A 625 11.35 -0.24 25.18
CA ILE A 625 10.09 0.51 25.26
C ILE A 625 10.35 1.98 25.57
N ALA A 626 11.24 2.28 26.53
CA ALA A 626 11.61 3.65 26.86
C ALA A 626 12.27 4.38 25.69
N PHE A 627 13.19 3.71 24.98
CA PHE A 627 13.84 4.23 23.78
C PHE A 627 12.81 4.54 22.69
N TYR A 628 11.90 3.59 22.38
CA TYR A 628 10.88 3.81 21.37
C TYR A 628 9.95 4.97 21.72
N LYS A 629 9.45 5.02 22.96
CA LYS A 629 8.58 6.11 23.43
C LYS A 629 9.23 7.48 23.31
N HIS A 630 10.54 7.57 23.60
CA HIS A 630 11.29 8.81 23.46
C HIS A 630 11.45 9.26 22.00
N HIS A 631 11.65 8.30 21.07
CA HIS A 631 11.94 8.60 19.67
C HIS A 631 10.77 8.35 18.72
N ARG A 632 9.59 7.95 19.20
CA ARG A 632 8.47 7.54 18.33
C ARG A 632 7.98 8.64 17.37
N GLU A 633 8.11 9.90 17.73
CA GLU A 633 7.79 11.01 16.82
C GLU A 633 8.78 11.07 15.63
N LEU A 634 10.06 10.86 15.88
CA LEU A 634 11.05 10.73 14.81
C LEU A 634 10.76 9.52 13.91
N ILE A 635 10.42 8.38 14.52
CA ILE A 635 10.12 7.14 13.80
C ILE A 635 8.86 7.29 12.95
N HIS A 636 7.82 7.92 13.49
CA HIS A 636 6.55 8.11 12.81
C HIS A 636 6.59 9.19 11.72
N ASN A 637 7.25 10.32 12.00
CA ASN A 637 7.20 11.53 11.16
C ASN A 637 8.49 11.85 10.42
N GLY A 638 9.61 11.18 10.75
CA GLY A 638 10.90 11.40 10.12
C GLY A 638 10.94 11.02 8.64
N THR A 639 11.92 11.58 7.95
CA THR A 639 12.22 11.21 6.56
C THR A 639 13.10 9.96 6.54
N PHE A 640 12.65 8.94 5.82
CA PHE A 640 13.32 7.64 5.76
C PHE A 640 14.27 7.54 4.56
N TYR A 641 15.45 6.96 4.79
CA TYR A 641 16.51 6.74 3.79
C TYR A 641 16.97 5.28 3.82
N ARG A 642 16.89 4.59 2.70
CA ARG A 642 17.51 3.28 2.49
C ARG A 642 18.95 3.49 2.07
N LEU A 643 19.90 3.13 2.91
CA LEU A 643 21.34 3.37 2.66
C LEU A 643 22.04 2.13 2.11
N GLN A 644 21.64 0.93 2.58
CA GLN A 644 22.24 -0.33 2.17
C GLN A 644 21.17 -1.41 2.10
N SER A 645 21.10 -2.11 0.96
CA SER A 645 20.01 -3.04 0.66
C SER A 645 20.29 -4.44 1.21
N PRO A 646 19.31 -5.09 1.89
CA PRO A 646 19.42 -6.47 2.35
C PRO A 646 19.38 -7.51 1.22
N PHE A 647 19.09 -7.08 -0.01
CA PHE A 647 19.08 -7.95 -1.19
C PHE A 647 20.46 -8.10 -1.85
N LYS A 648 21.50 -7.42 -1.32
CA LYS A 648 22.89 -7.61 -1.72
C LYS A 648 23.50 -8.82 -1.02
N GLU A 649 24.50 -9.41 -1.64
CA GLU A 649 25.17 -10.62 -1.12
C GLU A 649 26.06 -10.37 0.10
N ASP A 650 26.35 -9.11 0.42
CA ASP A 650 27.21 -8.72 1.55
C ASP A 650 26.56 -8.94 2.93
N GLY A 651 25.26 -9.26 2.97
CA GLY A 651 24.51 -9.53 4.20
C GLY A 651 24.37 -8.33 5.13
N GLN A 652 24.60 -7.12 4.61
CA GLN A 652 24.51 -5.87 5.36
C GLN A 652 23.25 -5.11 4.99
N THR A 653 22.63 -4.50 5.98
CA THR A 653 21.50 -3.58 5.77
C THR A 653 21.75 -2.31 6.56
N ALA A 654 21.43 -1.16 5.98
CA ALA A 654 21.43 0.10 6.68
C ALA A 654 20.28 0.98 6.20
N TRP A 655 19.60 1.59 7.16
CA TRP A 655 18.56 2.58 6.93
C TRP A 655 18.57 3.65 8.01
N MET A 656 18.02 4.80 7.68
CA MET A 656 18.14 5.98 8.51
C MET A 656 16.85 6.79 8.52
N LEU A 657 16.53 7.35 9.67
CA LEU A 657 15.48 8.37 9.85
C LEU A 657 16.11 9.70 10.19
N VAL A 658 15.60 10.78 9.64
CA VAL A 658 16.00 12.15 9.94
C VAL A 658 14.77 12.97 10.29
N SER A 659 14.80 13.71 11.38
CA SER A 659 13.73 14.62 11.78
C SER A 659 13.52 15.74 10.75
N GLN A 660 12.33 16.33 10.71
CA GLN A 660 11.98 17.38 9.74
C GLN A 660 12.87 18.63 9.89
N ASP A 661 13.27 18.96 11.11
CA ASP A 661 14.18 20.06 11.44
C ASP A 661 15.67 19.69 11.27
N GLN A 662 15.96 18.43 10.93
CA GLN A 662 17.31 17.87 10.80
C GLN A 662 18.15 17.98 12.09
N ASN A 663 17.49 18.04 13.26
CA ASN A 663 18.19 18.07 14.55
C ASN A 663 18.53 16.69 15.08
N THR A 664 17.72 15.70 14.73
CA THR A 664 17.89 14.32 15.23
C THR A 664 17.89 13.35 14.06
N ALA A 665 18.78 12.38 14.09
CA ALA A 665 18.78 11.29 13.15
C ALA A 665 19.07 9.95 13.82
N LEU A 666 18.37 8.90 13.38
CA LEU A 666 18.53 7.52 13.85
C LEU A 666 18.95 6.64 12.70
N LEU A 667 20.16 6.09 12.76
CA LEU A 667 20.71 5.11 11.82
C LEU A 667 20.65 3.72 12.45
N GLY A 668 20.08 2.75 11.74
CA GLY A 668 20.20 1.32 12.04
C GLY A 668 21.16 0.64 11.06
N THR A 669 22.12 -0.10 11.60
CA THR A 669 23.00 -0.99 10.85
C THR A 669 22.79 -2.41 11.31
N PHE A 670 22.59 -3.34 10.37
CA PHE A 670 22.22 -4.73 10.63
C PHE A 670 23.11 -5.66 9.83
N LYS A 671 23.50 -6.76 10.45
CA LYS A 671 24.33 -7.80 9.86
C LYS A 671 23.66 -9.15 10.00
N ALA A 672 23.39 -9.83 8.88
CA ALA A 672 22.80 -11.16 8.89
C ALA A 672 23.83 -12.21 9.26
N LEU A 673 24.97 -12.27 8.56
CA LEU A 673 26.03 -13.24 8.80
C LEU A 673 27.38 -12.54 8.92
N ASN A 674 28.23 -13.09 9.79
CA ASN A 674 29.62 -12.68 9.91
C ASN A 674 30.42 -13.17 8.71
N GLN A 675 31.37 -12.37 8.26
CA GLN A 675 32.26 -12.70 7.14
C GLN A 675 33.72 -12.70 7.61
N VAL A 676 34.49 -13.68 7.12
CA VAL A 676 35.90 -13.78 7.42
C VAL A 676 36.67 -12.66 6.72
N ASN A 677 37.55 -11.98 7.44
CA ASN A 677 38.46 -10.95 6.91
C ASN A 677 37.74 -9.90 6.05
N ARG A 678 36.67 -9.33 6.60
CA ARG A 678 35.77 -8.40 5.95
C ARG A 678 36.45 -7.08 5.61
N SER A 679 36.08 -6.47 4.51
CA SER A 679 36.54 -5.14 4.11
C SER A 679 36.12 -4.06 5.11
N HIS A 680 36.93 -3.01 5.25
CA HIS A 680 36.54 -1.81 6.00
C HIS A 680 35.23 -1.23 5.45
N GLN A 681 34.31 -0.90 6.36
CA GLN A 681 33.02 -0.36 6.00
C GLN A 681 32.89 1.10 6.38
N ARG A 682 32.48 1.89 5.42
CA ARG A 682 32.21 3.30 5.58
C ARG A 682 30.90 3.64 4.89
N LEU A 683 29.96 4.15 5.66
CA LEU A 683 28.61 4.44 5.21
C LEU A 683 28.43 5.96 5.08
N GLN A 684 28.13 6.43 3.87
CA GLN A 684 27.75 7.83 3.63
C GLN A 684 26.29 8.03 4.01
N LEU A 685 26.04 8.91 4.97
CA LEU A 685 24.70 9.22 5.44
C LEU A 685 23.97 10.15 4.46
N LYS A 686 22.67 10.34 4.66
CA LYS A 686 21.81 11.17 3.82
C LYS A 686 20.87 12.02 4.66
N GLY A 687 20.43 13.16 4.11
CA GLY A 687 19.38 13.97 4.71
C GLY A 687 19.77 14.87 5.87
N LEU A 688 21.03 14.85 6.32
CA LEU A 688 21.51 15.74 7.36
C LEU A 688 21.69 17.17 6.83
N ALA A 689 21.64 18.17 7.73
CA ALA A 689 22.04 19.53 7.40
C ALA A 689 23.57 19.62 7.32
N ALA A 690 24.10 20.07 6.19
CA ALA A 690 25.54 20.03 5.91
C ALA A 690 26.36 20.90 6.88
N ASP A 691 25.79 21.97 7.36
CA ASP A 691 26.38 23.01 8.23
C ASP A 691 26.21 22.76 9.73
N LYS A 692 25.27 21.86 10.12
CA LYS A 692 25.10 21.48 11.52
C LYS A 692 26.20 20.54 12.01
N VAL A 693 26.51 20.66 13.29
CA VAL A 693 27.39 19.73 14.02
C VAL A 693 26.54 18.73 14.77
N TYR A 694 26.81 17.46 14.57
CA TYR A 694 26.10 16.35 15.22
C TYR A 694 27.00 15.64 16.21
N ARG A 695 26.48 15.38 17.39
CA ARG A 695 27.11 14.57 18.41
C ARG A 695 26.75 13.10 18.24
N LEU A 696 27.74 12.24 18.33
CA LEU A 696 27.60 10.79 18.32
C LEU A 696 28.63 10.17 19.27
N GLU A 697 28.21 9.45 20.32
CA GLU A 697 29.08 8.70 21.24
C GLU A 697 30.27 9.53 21.77
N GLY A 698 30.03 10.81 22.10
CA GLY A 698 31.05 11.73 22.65
C GLY A 698 31.99 12.37 21.60
N ARG A 699 31.79 12.10 20.31
CA ARG A 699 32.46 12.76 19.20
C ARG A 699 31.49 13.67 18.45
N THR A 700 32.06 14.67 17.78
CA THR A 700 31.30 15.60 16.94
C THR A 700 31.70 15.45 15.47
N TYR A 701 30.74 15.61 14.59
CA TYR A 701 30.87 15.53 13.14
C TYR A 701 30.02 16.62 12.50
N THR A 702 30.50 17.26 11.45
CA THR A 702 29.58 18.05 10.62
C THR A 702 28.69 17.15 9.77
N GLY A 703 27.47 17.61 9.43
CA GLY A 703 26.61 16.86 8.50
C GLY A 703 27.29 16.64 7.15
N ALA A 704 28.10 17.62 6.70
CA ALA A 704 28.87 17.49 5.47
C ALA A 704 29.88 16.33 5.53
N GLU A 705 30.61 16.16 6.68
CA GLU A 705 31.52 15.02 6.88
C GLU A 705 30.76 13.70 6.81
N LEU A 706 29.69 13.55 7.58
CA LEU A 706 28.87 12.32 7.61
C LEU A 706 28.31 11.96 6.23
N MET A 707 27.88 12.96 5.44
CA MET A 707 27.31 12.72 4.12
C MET A 707 28.34 12.50 3.01
N ARG A 708 29.56 13.08 3.11
CA ARG A 708 30.56 13.02 2.06
C ARG A 708 31.72 12.07 2.38
N VAL A 709 32.28 12.17 3.59
CA VAL A 709 33.35 11.27 4.05
C VAL A 709 32.73 9.96 4.54
N GLY A 710 31.64 10.01 5.32
CA GLY A 710 30.91 8.87 5.84
C GLY A 710 31.33 8.45 7.25
N LEU A 711 30.47 7.65 7.87
CA LEU A 711 30.67 7.04 9.18
C LEU A 711 31.38 5.69 9.02
N VAL A 712 32.40 5.42 9.85
CA VAL A 712 33.02 4.09 9.92
C VAL A 712 32.08 3.17 10.71
N THR A 713 31.58 2.13 10.04
CA THR A 713 30.67 1.13 10.62
C THR A 713 31.30 -0.27 10.69
N THR A 714 32.61 -0.38 10.46
CA THR A 714 33.35 -1.63 10.56
C THR A 714 33.31 -2.14 12.00
N ASP A 715 32.92 -3.38 12.18
CA ASP A 715 32.95 -4.09 13.46
C ASP A 715 34.11 -5.12 13.48
N ALA A 716 34.36 -5.74 14.63
CA ALA A 716 35.35 -6.81 14.75
C ALA A 716 34.86 -8.04 13.98
N SER A 717 35.47 -8.29 12.82
CA SER A 717 35.07 -9.34 11.88
C SER A 717 35.87 -10.65 12.00
N SER A 718 36.91 -10.69 12.81
CA SER A 718 37.69 -11.90 13.06
C SER A 718 37.57 -12.35 14.51
N GLY A 719 37.54 -13.65 14.75
CA GLY A 719 37.33 -14.23 16.06
C GLY A 719 38.41 -13.98 17.10
N GLN A 720 39.52 -13.28 16.76
CA GLN A 720 40.60 -12.95 17.69
C GLN A 720 40.74 -11.44 17.80
N LEU A 721 40.42 -10.91 18.98
CA LEU A 721 40.74 -9.54 19.37
C LEU A 721 42.05 -9.54 20.15
N LEU A 722 42.79 -8.45 20.04
CA LEU A 722 43.92 -8.23 20.92
C LEU A 722 43.41 -8.05 22.36
N GLU A 723 44.21 -8.47 23.35
CA GLU A 723 43.81 -8.40 24.77
C GLU A 723 43.49 -6.98 25.26
N ASP A 724 44.08 -5.97 24.62
CA ASP A 724 43.90 -4.54 24.90
C ASP A 724 42.91 -3.86 23.94
N SER A 725 42.22 -4.62 23.12
CA SER A 725 41.24 -4.05 22.17
C SER A 725 40.00 -3.57 22.88
N GLU A 726 39.58 -2.34 22.61
CA GLU A 726 38.29 -1.81 23.03
C GLU A 726 37.12 -2.39 22.21
N GLN A 727 37.41 -3.08 21.09
CA GLN A 727 36.43 -3.67 20.23
C GLN A 727 35.83 -4.93 20.87
N LYS A 728 34.51 -5.06 20.79
CA LYS A 728 33.80 -6.28 21.22
C LYS A 728 33.65 -7.24 20.04
N PRO A 729 33.65 -8.56 20.29
CA PRO A 729 33.33 -9.52 19.25
C PRO A 729 31.95 -9.23 18.66
N SER A 730 31.85 -9.36 17.35
CA SER A 730 30.59 -9.24 16.63
C SER A 730 30.17 -10.62 16.11
N TYR A 731 28.89 -10.93 16.24
CA TYR A 731 28.31 -12.24 15.95
C TYR A 731 27.37 -12.17 14.73
N ASP A 732 26.86 -13.30 14.31
CA ASP A 732 25.73 -13.37 13.36
C ASP A 732 24.50 -12.70 13.97
N PHE A 733 23.64 -12.14 13.11
CA PHE A 733 22.40 -11.46 13.51
C PHE A 733 22.62 -10.28 14.47
N ASP A 734 23.74 -9.55 14.31
CA ASP A 734 24.04 -8.39 15.15
C ASP A 734 23.52 -7.08 14.52
N SER A 735 23.32 -6.10 15.37
CA SER A 735 22.83 -4.77 14.95
C SER A 735 23.36 -3.66 15.87
N LYS A 736 23.42 -2.44 15.31
CA LYS A 736 23.73 -1.24 16.09
C LYS A 736 22.81 -0.10 15.67
N LEU A 737 22.31 0.64 16.65
CA LEU A 737 21.68 1.94 16.47
C LEU A 737 22.68 3.04 16.73
N TRP A 738 22.58 4.09 15.93
CA TRP A 738 23.44 5.29 16.00
C TRP A 738 22.49 6.49 16.06
N LEU A 739 22.49 7.18 17.20
CA LEU A 739 21.66 8.37 17.42
C LEU A 739 22.53 9.61 17.24
N PHE A 740 22.14 10.46 16.32
CA PHE A 740 22.79 11.75 16.06
C PHE A 740 21.90 12.87 16.57
N GLU A 741 22.47 13.77 17.35
CA GLU A 741 21.82 14.96 17.87
C GLU A 741 22.61 16.19 17.47
N ALA A 742 21.96 17.16 16.83
CA ALA A 742 22.63 18.43 16.52
C ALA A 742 22.94 19.18 17.81
N GLU A 743 24.13 19.77 17.87
CA GLU A 743 24.48 20.69 18.96
C GLU A 743 23.71 22.00 18.78
N ASP A 744 23.17 22.55 19.87
CA ASP A 744 22.60 23.90 19.89
C ASP A 744 23.73 24.91 19.55
N GLU A 745 23.44 25.89 18.67
CA GLU A 745 24.37 26.96 18.34
C GLU A 745 24.74 27.84 19.55
#